data_a7390b5503fd1b5120b11dd3308ebc92
#
_entry.id   a7390b5503fd1b5120b11dd3308ebc92
#
_cell.length_a   1.000
_cell.length_b   1.000
_cell.length_c   1.000
_cell.angle_alpha   90.00
_cell.angle_beta   90.00
_cell.angle_gamma   90.00
#
_symmetry.space_group_name_H-M   'P 1'
#
loop_
_entity.id
_entity.type
_entity.pdbx_description
1 polymer ?
#
loop_
_entity_poly.entity_id
_entity_poly.type
_entity_poly.pdbx_seq_one_letter_code
_entity_poly.pdbx_strand_id
1 'polypeptide(L)'
;MRKDGTAISTRYIIIGAGAVGATVAAQLDGAGIPVVVVARGANLAALRSQGLRYIRPDSDRRVALHVAGGPDEVDLHADDVLVLATKSQDSEALLQQWAWRPVTVHGAVRTAAEVLPILLLQNGLENARTALRRFAMVVDAVVLIPSSHLRAGEVVSPGAPIAGAFYLGRAPHGSDPVVERIAAQLRRGSFAVGVVGDIDRWKAGKLLANLAYNLDALYAPGELRDAAAAALVDEARAAFAAAGIAAVDVAADSTLDLSQLVVHDIPGHARHSSSTWQSLARSGSVESDFLNGEIVLLARLHGLDAPINAGVAQRIATAALTGTPPGSLDQADLAALLASARRLYHANGPELLPAVLVDAKRLHDELASAAPPLLLDVRWTLGDPRGRDHYREGHLPGAVYVDLDTELAAAPGGMAGRHPLPDVEALARSARGWGLTAGRPVVVYDDNGGQSAARAWWLLRWAGVADVRILDGALGAWREAGFEIEAGETVPVPGDVVLTAGALPTLDADGAARMAREGVLLDARAPERYRGEVEPVDLRAGHIPGAVSAPTGDNLDEKGYFLPRASLRARFAALGVGTSEPVGVYCGSGVTAAHQIAALAVAGFESALFPGSWSAWSSDPDLPVATAIQEPHPPVARESPERFGARG
;
A
#
# COMPACT_ATOMS: atom_id res chain seq x y z
N MET A 1 20.79 41.56 -24.03
CA MET A 1 22.10 42.19 -23.82
C MET A 1 21.89 43.50 -23.07
N ARG A 2 22.65 43.74 -22.00
CA ARG A 2 22.70 45.06 -21.37
C ARG A 2 23.29 46.06 -22.36
N LYS A 3 23.08 47.38 -22.13
CA LYS A 3 23.62 48.46 -23.01
C LYS A 3 25.15 48.42 -23.19
N ASP A 4 25.85 47.63 -22.37
CA ASP A 4 27.30 47.40 -22.34
C ASP A 4 27.76 46.12 -23.05
N GLY A 5 26.86 45.39 -23.74
CA GLY A 5 27.20 44.17 -24.49
C GLY A 5 27.42 42.93 -23.65
N THR A 6 27.24 42.98 -22.32
CA THR A 6 27.35 41.81 -21.45
C THR A 6 26.14 40.89 -21.64
N ALA A 7 26.38 39.58 -21.84
CA ALA A 7 25.34 38.56 -21.83
C ALA A 7 24.63 38.61 -20.48
N ILE A 8 23.30 38.75 -20.50
CA ILE A 8 22.50 38.75 -19.27
C ILE A 8 22.62 37.36 -18.67
N SER A 9 23.23 37.27 -17.49
CA SER A 9 23.40 36.02 -16.75
C SER A 9 22.13 35.74 -15.93
N THR A 10 21.52 34.59 -16.12
CA THR A 10 20.39 34.12 -15.26
C THR A 10 20.80 34.16 -13.81
N ARG A 11 19.96 34.78 -12.97
CA ARG A 11 20.15 34.85 -11.52
C ARG A 11 19.09 33.99 -10.82
N TYR A 12 19.48 33.29 -9.76
CA TYR A 12 18.59 32.41 -8.98
C TYR A 12 18.21 33.07 -7.67
N ILE A 13 16.91 33.21 -7.41
CA ILE A 13 16.36 33.71 -6.15
C ILE A 13 15.87 32.49 -5.37
N ILE A 14 16.69 32.01 -4.43
CA ILE A 14 16.42 30.79 -3.67
C ILE A 14 15.66 31.14 -2.40
N ILE A 15 14.36 30.85 -2.41
CA ILE A 15 13.42 31.10 -1.34
C ILE A 15 13.47 29.89 -0.38
N GLY A 16 14.20 30.03 0.72
CA GLY A 16 14.45 29.01 1.72
C GLY A 16 15.90 28.52 1.75
N ALA A 17 16.61 28.85 2.81
CA ALA A 17 18.01 28.50 3.08
C ALA A 17 18.13 27.24 3.98
N GLY A 18 17.28 26.24 3.75
CA GLY A 18 17.38 24.94 4.40
C GLY A 18 18.43 24.02 3.76
N ALA A 19 18.40 22.72 4.07
CA ALA A 19 19.38 21.74 3.57
C ALA A 19 19.51 21.76 2.03
N VAL A 20 18.39 21.68 1.31
CA VAL A 20 18.38 21.66 -0.17
C VAL A 20 18.74 23.04 -0.72
N GLY A 21 18.02 24.09 -0.30
CA GLY A 21 18.22 25.45 -0.87
C GLY A 21 19.62 25.99 -0.65
N ALA A 22 20.20 25.80 0.56
CA ALA A 22 21.57 26.25 0.82
C ALA A 22 22.63 25.43 0.05
N THR A 23 22.42 24.14 -0.15
CA THR A 23 23.29 23.30 -1.00
C THR A 23 23.25 23.78 -2.45
N VAL A 24 22.05 24.03 -3.00
CA VAL A 24 21.90 24.57 -4.36
C VAL A 24 22.55 25.94 -4.49
N ALA A 25 22.34 26.83 -3.52
CA ALA A 25 22.96 28.15 -3.48
C ALA A 25 24.49 28.07 -3.52
N ALA A 26 25.10 27.28 -2.64
CA ALA A 26 26.55 27.14 -2.56
C ALA A 26 27.17 26.55 -3.82
N GLN A 27 26.48 25.64 -4.48
CA GLN A 27 26.97 25.00 -5.71
C GLN A 27 26.81 25.91 -6.94
N LEU A 28 25.73 26.64 -7.08
CA LEU A 28 25.55 27.61 -8.15
C LEU A 28 26.52 28.79 -8.02
N ASP A 29 26.69 29.31 -6.81
CA ASP A 29 27.71 30.36 -6.52
C ASP A 29 29.12 29.89 -6.89
N GLY A 30 29.48 28.67 -6.48
CA GLY A 30 30.77 28.06 -6.85
C GLY A 30 30.97 27.86 -8.35
N ALA A 31 29.90 27.75 -9.12
CA ALA A 31 29.93 27.72 -10.61
C ALA A 31 29.92 29.12 -11.26
N GLY A 32 29.97 30.19 -10.47
CA GLY A 32 29.89 31.57 -10.94
C GLY A 32 28.51 31.99 -11.46
N ILE A 33 27.45 31.31 -11.00
CA ILE A 33 26.07 31.67 -11.33
C ILE A 33 25.52 32.55 -10.22
N PRO A 34 24.97 33.76 -10.53
CA PRO A 34 24.48 34.69 -9.53
C PRO A 34 23.32 34.11 -8.71
N VAL A 35 23.40 34.23 -7.37
CA VAL A 35 22.40 33.71 -6.45
C VAL A 35 22.03 34.78 -5.40
N VAL A 36 20.75 34.88 -5.10
CA VAL A 36 20.24 35.56 -3.90
C VAL A 36 19.52 34.51 -3.03
N VAL A 37 19.87 34.42 -1.76
CA VAL A 37 19.26 33.49 -0.83
C VAL A 37 18.30 34.24 0.08
N VAL A 38 17.06 33.79 0.15
CA VAL A 38 16.05 34.34 1.04
C VAL A 38 15.93 33.45 2.28
N ALA A 39 16.21 34.04 3.45
CA ALA A 39 16.20 33.32 4.73
C ALA A 39 15.41 34.09 5.78
N ARG A 40 15.10 33.44 6.91
CA ARG A 40 14.38 34.07 8.04
C ARG A 40 15.00 33.67 9.39
N GLY A 41 14.68 34.45 10.43
CA GLY A 41 15.03 34.13 11.81
C GLY A 41 16.53 33.99 12.06
N ALA A 42 16.93 33.05 12.91
CA ALA A 42 18.33 32.81 13.28
C ALA A 42 19.22 32.46 12.08
N ASN A 43 18.67 31.78 11.06
CA ASN A 43 19.42 31.43 9.86
C ASN A 43 19.76 32.67 9.03
N LEU A 44 18.83 33.63 8.88
CA LEU A 44 19.08 34.91 8.23
C LEU A 44 20.22 35.69 8.93
N ALA A 45 20.14 35.76 10.28
CA ALA A 45 21.17 36.45 11.07
C ALA A 45 22.56 35.83 10.93
N ALA A 46 22.62 34.49 10.96
CA ALA A 46 23.89 33.76 10.80
C ALA A 46 24.48 33.95 9.38
N LEU A 47 23.65 33.81 8.35
CA LEU A 47 24.09 33.98 6.95
C LEU A 47 24.60 35.40 6.67
N ARG A 48 23.95 36.43 7.21
CA ARG A 48 24.39 37.83 7.05
C ARG A 48 25.68 38.13 7.79
N SER A 49 25.86 37.58 8.99
CA SER A 49 27.03 37.91 9.85
C SER A 49 28.26 37.08 9.50
N GLN A 50 28.10 35.83 9.08
CA GLN A 50 29.19 34.85 8.95
C GLN A 50 29.28 34.18 7.58
N GLY A 51 28.30 34.38 6.69
CA GLY A 51 28.15 33.61 5.48
C GLY A 51 27.68 32.18 5.75
N LEU A 52 27.52 31.39 4.68
CA LEU A 52 27.15 29.99 4.75
C LEU A 52 28.39 29.11 4.97
N ARG A 53 28.46 28.37 6.06
CA ARG A 53 29.43 27.28 6.22
C ARG A 53 28.94 26.08 5.43
N TYR A 54 29.65 25.76 4.34
CA TYR A 54 29.33 24.68 3.45
C TYR A 54 30.34 23.54 3.60
N ILE A 55 29.87 22.39 4.13
CA ILE A 55 30.71 21.25 4.48
C ILE A 55 30.44 20.11 3.50
N ARG A 56 31.51 19.64 2.87
CA ARG A 56 31.53 18.49 1.95
C ARG A 56 32.59 17.48 2.41
N PRO A 57 32.64 16.27 1.81
CA PRO A 57 33.66 15.27 2.15
C PRO A 57 35.11 15.76 1.94
N ASP A 58 35.30 16.66 0.99
CA ASP A 58 36.59 17.18 0.54
C ASP A 58 36.86 18.62 0.96
N SER A 59 35.90 19.31 1.57
CA SER A 59 36.02 20.73 1.88
C SER A 59 35.08 21.22 3.00
N ASP A 60 35.58 22.15 3.79
CA ASP A 60 34.82 22.94 4.76
C ASP A 60 35.12 24.41 4.47
N ARG A 61 34.17 25.12 3.85
CA ARG A 61 34.37 26.48 3.40
C ARG A 61 33.23 27.42 3.77
N ARG A 62 33.53 28.69 3.93
CA ARG A 62 32.52 29.75 4.04
C ARG A 62 32.22 30.34 2.67
N VAL A 63 30.94 30.43 2.35
CA VAL A 63 30.43 31.00 1.10
C VAL A 63 29.74 32.32 1.43
N ALA A 64 30.23 33.41 0.84
CA ALA A 64 29.63 34.74 0.99
C ALA A 64 28.49 34.88 -0.01
N LEU A 65 27.27 34.59 0.41
CA LEU A 65 26.06 34.70 -0.42
C LEU A 65 25.41 36.08 -0.26
N HIS A 66 24.75 36.56 -1.33
CA HIS A 66 23.81 37.66 -1.19
C HIS A 66 22.55 37.18 -0.48
N VAL A 67 22.21 37.79 0.69
CA VAL A 67 21.15 37.28 1.57
C VAL A 67 20.07 38.34 1.80
N ALA A 68 18.82 37.98 1.50
CA ALA A 68 17.62 38.79 1.73
C ALA A 68 16.72 38.19 2.82
N GLY A 69 16.00 39.06 3.53
CA GLY A 69 15.02 38.65 4.56
C GLY A 69 13.62 38.37 4.01
N GLY A 70 13.33 38.82 2.80
CA GLY A 70 12.02 38.67 2.16
C GLY A 70 11.97 39.31 0.78
N PRO A 71 10.79 39.27 0.14
CA PRO A 71 10.62 39.79 -1.22
C PRO A 71 10.85 41.30 -1.35
N ASP A 72 10.71 42.08 -0.29
CA ASP A 72 10.90 43.52 -0.28
C ASP A 72 12.37 43.94 -0.36
N GLU A 73 13.30 43.02 -0.09
CA GLU A 73 14.74 43.23 -0.18
C GLU A 73 15.33 42.72 -1.52
N VAL A 74 14.47 42.31 -2.47
CA VAL A 74 14.91 41.76 -3.77
C VAL A 74 14.22 42.49 -4.91
N ASP A 75 15.00 43.21 -5.69
CA ASP A 75 14.56 43.75 -6.98
C ASP A 75 14.63 42.63 -8.03
N LEU A 76 13.47 42.22 -8.57
CA LEU A 76 13.37 41.16 -9.55
C LEU A 76 13.67 41.65 -10.96
N HIS A 77 14.40 40.84 -11.75
CA HIS A 77 14.76 41.07 -13.13
C HIS A 77 14.12 40.02 -14.05
N ALA A 78 13.96 40.38 -15.33
CA ALA A 78 13.32 39.50 -16.33
C ALA A 78 14.03 38.15 -16.56
N ASP A 79 15.31 38.03 -16.19
CA ASP A 79 16.11 36.82 -16.35
C ASP A 79 16.24 36.01 -15.04
N ASP A 80 15.53 36.38 -13.98
CA ASP A 80 15.54 35.67 -12.72
C ASP A 80 14.78 34.33 -12.81
N VAL A 81 15.25 33.35 -12.04
CA VAL A 81 14.56 32.11 -11.75
C VAL A 81 14.24 32.09 -10.26
N LEU A 82 12.97 32.05 -9.94
CA LEU A 82 12.53 31.82 -8.55
C LEU A 82 12.70 30.35 -8.21
N VAL A 83 13.25 30.04 -7.04
CA VAL A 83 13.43 28.67 -6.56
C VAL A 83 12.76 28.52 -5.21
N LEU A 84 11.72 27.72 -5.12
CA LEU A 84 11.03 27.44 -3.87
C LEU A 84 11.66 26.19 -3.21
N ALA A 85 12.41 26.41 -2.12
CA ALA A 85 13.15 25.39 -1.38
C ALA A 85 12.78 25.37 0.12
N THR A 86 11.58 25.80 0.45
CA THR A 86 10.98 25.73 1.77
C THR A 86 10.18 24.45 1.93
N LYS A 87 9.65 24.19 3.12
CA LYS A 87 8.72 23.09 3.33
C LYS A 87 7.37 23.37 2.69
N SER A 88 6.64 22.30 2.32
CA SER A 88 5.38 22.37 1.59
C SER A 88 4.30 23.19 2.30
N GLN A 89 4.23 23.14 3.63
CA GLN A 89 3.28 23.94 4.42
C GLN A 89 3.50 25.45 4.35
N ASP A 90 4.71 25.91 3.99
CA ASP A 90 5.01 27.33 3.79
C ASP A 90 4.73 27.81 2.35
N SER A 91 4.48 26.89 1.40
CA SER A 91 4.45 27.17 -0.05
C SER A 91 3.36 28.17 -0.44
N GLU A 92 2.12 27.99 0.03
CA GLU A 92 0.99 28.83 -0.35
C GLU A 92 1.24 30.32 -0.02
N ALA A 93 1.69 30.59 1.21
CA ALA A 93 1.94 31.95 1.66
C ALA A 93 3.13 32.60 0.90
N LEU A 94 4.17 31.82 0.62
CA LEU A 94 5.34 32.31 -0.12
C LEU A 94 5.02 32.53 -1.59
N LEU A 95 4.32 31.62 -2.23
CA LEU A 95 3.88 31.79 -3.62
C LEU A 95 3.03 33.05 -3.78
N GLN A 96 2.13 33.33 -2.81
CA GLN A 96 1.34 34.56 -2.80
C GLN A 96 2.21 35.83 -2.68
N GLN A 97 3.23 35.81 -1.82
CA GLN A 97 4.13 36.96 -1.62
C GLN A 97 4.98 37.27 -2.83
N TRP A 98 5.43 36.25 -3.56
CA TRP A 98 6.35 36.42 -4.69
C TRP A 98 5.65 36.59 -6.03
N ALA A 99 4.47 35.99 -6.22
CA ALA A 99 3.74 36.00 -7.51
C ALA A 99 3.47 37.41 -8.05
N TRP A 100 3.09 38.33 -7.18
CA TRP A 100 2.63 39.67 -7.56
C TRP A 100 3.72 40.73 -7.52
N ARG A 101 4.97 40.35 -7.28
CA ARG A 101 6.08 41.29 -7.31
C ARG A 101 6.29 41.87 -8.72
N PRO A 102 6.56 43.19 -8.82
CA PRO A 102 6.78 43.81 -10.11
C PRO A 102 8.12 43.41 -10.76
N VAL A 103 8.08 43.16 -12.04
CA VAL A 103 9.25 42.89 -12.90
C VAL A 103 9.17 43.78 -14.14
N THR A 104 10.24 44.51 -14.42
CA THR A 104 10.28 45.32 -15.62
C THR A 104 10.81 44.50 -16.80
N VAL A 105 9.99 44.34 -17.84
CA VAL A 105 10.33 43.62 -19.08
C VAL A 105 10.13 44.55 -20.26
N HIS A 106 11.21 44.88 -20.98
CA HIS A 106 11.20 45.78 -22.12
C HIS A 106 10.52 47.15 -21.85
N GLY A 107 10.67 47.67 -20.63
CA GLY A 107 10.09 48.95 -20.21
C GLY A 107 8.64 48.86 -19.67
N ALA A 108 8.00 47.72 -19.77
CA ALA A 108 6.66 47.47 -19.19
C ALA A 108 6.78 46.76 -17.84
N VAL A 109 5.96 47.15 -16.87
CA VAL A 109 5.85 46.47 -15.59
C VAL A 109 4.87 45.30 -15.70
N ARG A 110 5.35 44.12 -15.35
CA ARG A 110 4.57 42.87 -15.31
C ARG A 110 4.69 42.26 -13.91
N THR A 111 3.95 41.20 -13.62
CA THR A 111 4.12 40.45 -12.37
C THR A 111 5.13 39.32 -12.53
N ALA A 112 5.79 38.92 -11.44
CA ALA A 112 6.69 37.78 -11.42
C ALA A 112 5.99 36.49 -11.90
N ALA A 113 4.74 36.30 -11.51
CA ALA A 113 3.94 35.14 -11.91
C ALA A 113 3.71 35.03 -13.42
N GLU A 114 3.65 36.20 -14.15
CA GLU A 114 3.48 36.22 -15.60
C GLU A 114 4.78 35.93 -16.37
N VAL A 115 5.94 36.34 -15.83
CA VAL A 115 7.16 36.41 -16.65
C VAL A 115 8.34 35.61 -16.13
N LEU A 116 8.34 35.23 -14.85
CA LEU A 116 9.43 34.46 -14.26
C LEU A 116 9.10 32.97 -14.12
N PRO A 117 10.03 32.07 -14.41
CA PRO A 117 9.89 30.68 -14.05
C PRO A 117 10.08 30.50 -12.55
N ILE A 118 9.30 29.58 -11.99
CA ILE A 118 9.50 29.09 -10.63
C ILE A 118 9.88 27.62 -10.64
N LEU A 119 11.02 27.28 -10.02
CA LEU A 119 11.51 25.92 -9.81
C LEU A 119 11.12 25.45 -8.41
N LEU A 120 10.42 24.31 -8.31
CA LEU A 120 9.95 23.72 -7.07
C LEU A 120 10.89 22.60 -6.64
N LEU A 121 11.44 22.69 -5.43
CA LEU A 121 12.37 21.70 -4.87
C LEU A 121 11.79 20.89 -3.71
N GLN A 122 10.47 20.97 -3.49
CA GLN A 122 9.80 20.25 -2.42
C GLN A 122 9.47 18.80 -2.81
N ASN A 123 9.35 17.95 -1.78
CA ASN A 123 8.75 16.62 -1.90
C ASN A 123 7.21 16.72 -2.02
N GLY A 124 6.56 15.59 -2.35
CA GLY A 124 5.11 15.50 -2.48
C GLY A 124 4.57 15.99 -3.83
N LEU A 125 3.26 15.97 -4.00
CA LEU A 125 2.59 16.23 -5.29
C LEU A 125 1.91 17.60 -5.34
N GLU A 126 1.50 18.18 -4.20
CA GLU A 126 0.63 19.35 -4.14
C GLU A 126 1.31 20.66 -4.59
N ASN A 127 2.64 20.77 -4.45
CA ASN A 127 3.31 22.06 -4.66
C ASN A 127 3.19 22.59 -6.10
N ALA A 128 3.25 21.72 -7.10
CA ALA A 128 3.05 22.11 -8.51
C ALA A 128 1.64 22.63 -8.75
N ARG A 129 0.62 21.95 -8.21
CA ARG A 129 -0.79 22.36 -8.31
C ARG A 129 -1.03 23.72 -7.66
N THR A 130 -0.41 23.97 -6.52
CA THR A 130 -0.48 25.25 -5.80
C THR A 130 0.21 26.36 -6.59
N ALA A 131 1.39 26.12 -7.17
CA ALA A 131 2.11 27.09 -7.98
C ALA A 131 1.39 27.43 -9.29
N LEU A 132 0.81 26.43 -9.98
CA LEU A 132 0.07 26.59 -11.23
C LEU A 132 -1.17 27.49 -11.12
N ARG A 133 -1.68 27.71 -9.90
CA ARG A 133 -2.77 28.69 -9.69
C ARG A 133 -2.35 30.14 -9.97
N ARG A 134 -1.04 30.41 -9.99
CA ARG A 134 -0.49 31.78 -10.10
C ARG A 134 0.54 31.91 -11.21
N PHE A 135 1.53 31.02 -11.26
CA PHE A 135 2.68 31.12 -12.14
C PHE A 135 2.40 30.48 -13.50
N ALA A 136 2.71 31.23 -14.56
CA ALA A 136 2.60 30.76 -15.95
C ALA A 136 3.70 29.74 -16.31
N MET A 137 4.85 29.80 -15.63
CA MET A 137 6.01 28.95 -15.89
C MET A 137 6.43 28.21 -14.61
N VAL A 138 5.92 26.99 -14.42
CA VAL A 138 6.25 26.14 -13.28
C VAL A 138 7.14 24.99 -13.73
N VAL A 139 8.32 24.88 -13.16
CA VAL A 139 9.24 23.75 -13.32
C VAL A 139 9.22 22.97 -12.01
N ASP A 140 8.85 21.69 -12.06
CA ASP A 140 8.88 20.84 -10.87
C ASP A 140 10.10 19.92 -10.90
N ALA A 141 10.52 19.46 -9.72
CA ALA A 141 11.73 18.66 -9.57
C ALA A 141 11.55 17.48 -8.62
N VAL A 142 12.08 16.33 -9.01
CA VAL A 142 12.48 15.27 -8.07
C VAL A 142 13.89 15.60 -7.60
N VAL A 143 14.06 15.67 -6.27
CA VAL A 143 15.30 16.10 -5.63
C VAL A 143 15.94 14.91 -4.90
N LEU A 144 17.18 14.60 -5.26
CA LEU A 144 18.02 13.56 -4.65
C LEU A 144 19.30 14.22 -4.09
N ILE A 145 19.15 14.99 -3.02
CA ILE A 145 20.26 15.71 -2.36
C ILE A 145 20.40 15.21 -0.92
N PRO A 146 21.45 14.45 -0.59
CA PRO A 146 21.70 13.94 0.74
C PRO A 146 22.30 15.00 1.68
N SER A 147 21.63 16.12 1.89
CA SER A 147 22.12 17.21 2.72
C SER A 147 21.39 17.34 4.04
N SER A 148 22.06 17.94 5.02
CA SER A 148 21.49 18.24 6.34
C SER A 148 21.77 19.70 6.76
N HIS A 149 20.79 20.26 7.50
CA HIS A 149 20.84 21.60 8.06
C HIS A 149 20.32 21.55 9.49
N LEU A 150 21.24 21.39 10.45
CA LEU A 150 20.92 21.29 11.88
C LEU A 150 21.25 22.55 12.65
N ARG A 151 22.15 23.37 12.14
CA ARG A 151 22.61 24.63 12.78
C ARG A 151 22.42 25.81 11.83
N ALA A 152 22.02 26.94 12.36
CA ALA A 152 21.87 28.18 11.59
C ALA A 152 23.19 28.56 10.91
N GLY A 153 23.14 28.93 9.62
CA GLY A 153 24.31 29.29 8.84
C GLY A 153 25.23 28.14 8.42
N GLU A 154 24.84 26.87 8.65
CA GLU A 154 25.63 25.69 8.29
C GLU A 154 24.81 24.69 7.48
N VAL A 155 25.40 24.11 6.43
CA VAL A 155 24.85 22.98 5.70
C VAL A 155 25.93 21.94 5.44
N VAL A 156 25.58 20.67 5.67
CA VAL A 156 26.42 19.51 5.41
C VAL A 156 25.88 18.79 4.19
N SER A 157 26.71 18.65 3.15
CA SER A 157 26.39 17.99 1.89
C SER A 157 27.37 16.83 1.64
N PRO A 158 27.07 15.62 2.09
CA PRO A 158 27.99 14.48 2.07
C PRO A 158 28.13 13.80 0.71
N GLY A 159 27.40 14.22 -0.31
CA GLY A 159 27.49 13.67 -1.66
C GLY A 159 28.77 14.12 -2.38
N ALA A 160 29.55 13.20 -2.96
CA ALA A 160 30.70 13.49 -3.82
C ALA A 160 30.92 12.36 -4.85
N PRO A 161 31.48 12.66 -6.05
CA PRO A 161 31.90 13.96 -6.53
C PRO A 161 30.75 14.93 -6.81
N ILE A 162 29.52 14.43 -7.13
CA ILE A 162 28.35 15.30 -7.31
C ILE A 162 27.64 15.57 -5.99
N ALA A 163 27.05 16.76 -5.84
CA ALA A 163 26.35 17.16 -4.62
C ALA A 163 24.94 16.57 -4.50
N GLY A 164 24.39 16.06 -5.61
CA GLY A 164 23.06 15.48 -5.69
C GLY A 164 22.60 15.33 -7.13
N ALA A 165 21.34 14.91 -7.30
CA ALA A 165 20.72 14.74 -8.59
C ALA A 165 19.31 15.34 -8.64
N PHE A 166 18.87 15.68 -9.84
CA PHE A 166 17.52 16.16 -10.13
C PHE A 166 16.93 15.48 -11.35
N TYR A 167 15.61 15.27 -11.31
CA TYR A 167 14.80 15.14 -12.52
C TYR A 167 13.93 16.38 -12.62
N LEU A 168 13.95 17.07 -13.75
CA LEU A 168 13.20 18.30 -13.99
C LEU A 168 12.18 18.09 -15.09
N GLY A 169 11.03 18.70 -14.94
CA GLY A 169 10.01 18.74 -15.99
C GLY A 169 9.14 19.98 -15.88
N ARG A 170 8.49 20.31 -16.98
CA ARG A 170 7.46 21.34 -17.00
C ARG A 170 6.19 20.82 -16.33
N ALA A 171 5.66 21.53 -15.35
CA ALA A 171 4.37 21.19 -14.80
C ALA A 171 3.22 21.79 -15.65
N PRO A 172 2.11 21.04 -15.89
CA PRO A 172 1.86 19.66 -15.41
C PRO A 172 2.61 18.60 -16.21
N HIS A 173 3.06 18.85 -17.43
CA HIS A 173 3.80 17.90 -18.25
C HIS A 173 4.61 18.60 -19.35
N GLY A 174 5.60 17.89 -19.88
CA GLY A 174 6.44 18.35 -20.98
C GLY A 174 7.81 18.87 -20.56
N SER A 175 8.50 19.45 -21.52
CA SER A 175 9.78 20.13 -21.40
C SER A 175 9.79 21.34 -22.34
N ASP A 176 10.57 22.34 -22.00
CA ASP A 176 10.74 23.55 -22.82
C ASP A 176 12.17 24.13 -22.67
N PRO A 177 12.57 25.14 -23.47
CA PRO A 177 13.87 25.74 -23.37
C PRO A 177 14.21 26.35 -22.00
N VAL A 178 13.21 26.66 -21.16
CA VAL A 178 13.42 27.15 -19.78
C VAL A 178 13.90 26.02 -18.89
N VAL A 179 13.25 24.85 -18.97
CA VAL A 179 13.66 23.64 -18.23
C VAL A 179 15.06 23.22 -18.60
N GLU A 180 15.38 23.17 -19.90
CA GLU A 180 16.73 22.83 -20.40
C GLU A 180 17.80 23.80 -19.94
N ARG A 181 17.51 25.12 -19.95
CA ARG A 181 18.42 26.13 -19.43
C ARG A 181 18.70 25.94 -17.94
N ILE A 182 17.67 25.71 -17.13
CA ILE A 182 17.81 25.46 -15.69
C ILE A 182 18.63 24.18 -15.48
N ALA A 183 18.35 23.10 -16.22
CA ALA A 183 19.08 21.85 -16.15
C ALA A 183 20.58 22.05 -16.46
N ALA A 184 20.89 22.76 -17.52
CA ALA A 184 22.27 23.05 -17.91
C ALA A 184 23.03 23.82 -16.80
N GLN A 185 22.38 24.77 -16.14
CA GLN A 185 22.99 25.54 -15.06
C GLN A 185 23.19 24.73 -13.79
N LEU A 186 22.25 23.86 -13.43
CA LEU A 186 22.40 22.93 -12.30
C LEU A 186 23.52 21.91 -12.55
N ARG A 187 23.68 21.43 -13.80
CA ARG A 187 24.82 20.55 -14.17
C ARG A 187 26.17 21.25 -13.96
N ARG A 188 26.27 22.56 -14.27
CA ARG A 188 27.46 23.35 -13.95
C ARG A 188 27.72 23.47 -12.46
N GLY A 189 26.67 23.44 -11.64
CA GLY A 189 26.74 23.42 -10.18
C GLY A 189 27.03 22.03 -9.58
N SER A 190 27.62 21.09 -10.34
CA SER A 190 27.97 19.73 -9.89
C SER A 190 26.78 18.89 -9.43
N PHE A 191 25.64 19.00 -10.12
CA PHE A 191 24.50 18.10 -9.97
C PHE A 191 24.34 17.22 -11.22
N ALA A 192 23.93 15.97 -11.04
CA ALA A 192 23.36 15.18 -12.13
C ALA A 192 21.93 15.64 -12.41
N VAL A 193 21.59 15.89 -13.68
CA VAL A 193 20.26 16.42 -14.01
C VAL A 193 19.69 15.73 -15.24
N GLY A 194 18.57 15.05 -15.07
CA GLY A 194 17.71 14.52 -16.12
C GLY A 194 16.56 15.48 -16.41
N VAL A 195 16.15 15.56 -17.67
CA VAL A 195 14.92 16.26 -18.07
C VAL A 195 13.90 15.21 -18.51
N VAL A 196 12.70 15.29 -17.97
CA VAL A 196 11.64 14.31 -18.19
C VAL A 196 10.36 14.98 -18.67
N GLY A 197 9.61 14.31 -19.54
CA GLY A 197 8.37 14.87 -20.09
C GLY A 197 7.15 14.72 -19.17
N ASP A 198 7.24 13.87 -18.15
CA ASP A 198 6.15 13.53 -17.24
C ASP A 198 6.66 13.54 -15.79
N ILE A 199 6.92 14.74 -15.29
CA ILE A 199 7.50 14.94 -13.96
C ILE A 199 6.58 14.44 -12.84
N ASP A 200 5.27 14.46 -13.03
CA ASP A 200 4.30 14.03 -12.02
C ASP A 200 4.46 12.53 -11.70
N ARG A 201 4.76 11.69 -12.71
CA ARG A 201 5.04 10.27 -12.51
C ARG A 201 6.31 10.02 -11.68
N TRP A 202 7.33 10.85 -11.91
CA TRP A 202 8.59 10.80 -11.15
C TRP A 202 8.40 11.27 -9.71
N LYS A 203 7.59 12.30 -9.51
CA LYS A 203 7.20 12.78 -8.17
C LYS A 203 6.42 11.72 -7.41
N ALA A 204 5.48 11.05 -8.07
CA ALA A 204 4.73 9.95 -7.50
C ALA A 204 5.64 8.78 -7.07
N GLY A 205 6.58 8.36 -7.92
CA GLY A 205 7.58 7.34 -7.59
C GLY A 205 8.47 7.75 -6.41
N LYS A 206 8.91 9.00 -6.37
CA LYS A 206 9.68 9.53 -5.22
C LYS A 206 8.86 9.56 -3.94
N LEU A 207 7.56 9.88 -4.02
CA LEU A 207 6.68 9.87 -2.85
C LEU A 207 6.57 8.47 -2.24
N LEU A 208 6.43 7.41 -3.04
CA LEU A 208 6.43 6.02 -2.55
C LEU A 208 7.68 5.71 -1.70
N ALA A 209 8.87 6.10 -2.17
CA ALA A 209 10.11 5.93 -1.42
C ALA A 209 10.13 6.75 -0.11
N ASN A 210 9.55 7.97 -0.13
CA ASN A 210 9.55 8.84 1.04
C ASN A 210 8.61 8.36 2.17
N LEU A 211 7.56 7.58 1.87
CA LEU A 211 6.64 7.06 2.88
C LEU A 211 7.37 6.18 3.90
N ALA A 212 8.26 5.30 3.44
CA ALA A 212 9.07 4.44 4.30
C ALA A 212 10.02 5.24 5.22
N TYR A 213 10.59 6.35 4.72
CA TYR A 213 11.48 7.20 5.52
C TYR A 213 10.81 7.89 6.71
N ASN A 214 9.48 8.04 6.66
CA ASN A 214 8.73 8.57 7.79
C ASN A 214 8.68 7.59 8.97
N LEU A 215 8.69 6.27 8.69
CA LEU A 215 8.83 5.26 9.75
C LEU A 215 10.20 5.30 10.42
N ASP A 216 11.27 5.60 9.67
CA ASP A 216 12.63 5.76 10.22
C ASP A 216 12.72 6.89 11.24
N ALA A 217 11.88 7.91 11.08
CA ALA A 217 11.80 9.03 12.01
C ALA A 217 11.08 8.67 13.31
N LEU A 218 10.30 7.59 13.35
CA LEU A 218 9.49 7.20 14.51
C LEU A 218 10.05 5.97 15.24
N TYR A 219 10.49 4.94 14.51
CA TYR A 219 10.78 3.62 15.04
C TYR A 219 12.20 3.14 14.69
N ALA A 220 12.79 2.37 15.59
CA ALA A 220 14.04 1.68 15.33
C ALA A 220 13.88 0.62 14.19
N PRO A 221 14.96 0.23 13.49
CA PRO A 221 14.95 -0.84 12.49
C PRO A 221 14.42 -2.17 13.04
N GLY A 222 13.71 -2.94 12.21
CA GLY A 222 13.20 -4.27 12.56
C GLY A 222 12.14 -4.76 11.57
N GLU A 223 11.86 -6.06 11.59
CA GLU A 223 10.93 -6.73 10.67
C GLU A 223 9.52 -6.09 10.66
N LEU A 224 9.01 -5.69 11.82
CA LEU A 224 7.71 -5.06 11.92
C LEU A 224 7.66 -3.70 11.22
N ARG A 225 8.76 -2.92 11.30
CA ARG A 225 8.88 -1.65 10.59
C ARG A 225 8.95 -1.88 9.07
N ASP A 226 9.64 -2.91 8.62
CA ASP A 226 9.75 -3.25 7.20
C ASP A 226 8.40 -3.71 6.64
N ALA A 227 7.65 -4.52 7.41
CA ALA A 227 6.28 -4.88 7.08
C ALA A 227 5.34 -3.64 7.01
N ALA A 228 5.48 -2.69 7.94
CA ALA A 228 4.72 -1.45 7.91
C ALA A 228 5.08 -0.57 6.72
N ALA A 229 6.36 -0.53 6.33
CA ALA A 229 6.82 0.20 5.14
C ALA A 229 6.21 -0.36 3.85
N ALA A 230 6.16 -1.69 3.71
CA ALA A 230 5.47 -2.34 2.60
C ALA A 230 3.99 -1.97 2.56
N ALA A 231 3.30 -2.06 3.70
CA ALA A 231 1.88 -1.74 3.80
C ALA A 231 1.56 -0.26 3.49
N LEU A 232 2.42 0.70 3.87
CA LEU A 232 2.30 2.11 3.47
C LEU A 232 2.34 2.29 1.96
N VAL A 233 3.26 1.58 1.30
CA VAL A 233 3.43 1.64 -0.16
C VAL A 233 2.23 0.99 -0.86
N ASP A 234 1.68 -0.10 -0.32
CA ASP A 234 0.50 -0.76 -0.89
C ASP A 234 -0.74 0.16 -0.83
N GLU A 235 -0.99 0.83 0.31
CA GLU A 235 -2.03 1.88 0.40
C GLU A 235 -1.83 2.98 -0.65
N ALA A 236 -0.59 3.44 -0.80
CA ALA A 236 -0.27 4.50 -1.76
C ALA A 236 -0.47 4.05 -3.21
N ARG A 237 -0.09 2.83 -3.55
CA ARG A 237 -0.33 2.25 -4.89
C ARG A 237 -1.81 2.12 -5.20
N ALA A 238 -2.62 1.68 -4.22
CA ALA A 238 -4.07 1.62 -4.36
C ALA A 238 -4.69 3.01 -4.58
N ALA A 239 -4.27 4.01 -3.80
CA ALA A 239 -4.73 5.40 -3.95
C ALA A 239 -4.32 5.99 -5.31
N PHE A 240 -3.09 5.74 -5.77
CA PHE A 240 -2.61 6.17 -7.08
C PHE A 240 -3.37 5.51 -8.22
N ALA A 241 -3.61 4.21 -8.16
CA ALA A 241 -4.40 3.49 -9.16
C ALA A 241 -5.82 4.06 -9.28
N ALA A 242 -6.49 4.31 -8.16
CA ALA A 242 -7.82 4.91 -8.13
C ALA A 242 -7.83 6.36 -8.66
N ALA A 243 -6.75 7.12 -8.43
CA ALA A 243 -6.59 8.47 -8.92
C ALA A 243 -6.08 8.56 -10.38
N GLY A 244 -5.78 7.42 -11.02
CA GLY A 244 -5.19 7.38 -12.35
C GLY A 244 -3.74 7.89 -12.41
N ILE A 245 -3.03 7.89 -11.27
CA ILE A 245 -1.64 8.34 -11.15
C ILE A 245 -0.71 7.14 -11.39
N ALA A 246 0.08 7.21 -12.46
CA ALA A 246 1.15 6.25 -12.72
C ALA A 246 2.45 6.72 -12.05
N ALA A 247 3.08 5.87 -11.25
CA ALA A 247 4.39 6.14 -10.64
C ALA A 247 5.49 5.42 -11.42
N VAL A 248 6.65 6.07 -11.58
CA VAL A 248 7.87 5.42 -12.09
C VAL A 248 8.65 4.79 -10.93
N ASP A 249 9.43 3.77 -11.21
CA ASP A 249 10.51 3.35 -10.31
C ASP A 249 11.72 4.26 -10.52
N VAL A 250 11.93 5.23 -9.61
CA VAL A 250 12.98 6.23 -9.73
C VAL A 250 14.38 5.62 -9.84
N ALA A 251 14.60 4.45 -9.26
CA ALA A 251 15.88 3.75 -9.31
C ALA A 251 16.04 2.95 -10.62
N ALA A 252 15.02 2.18 -11.00
CA ALA A 252 15.06 1.35 -12.20
C ALA A 252 14.95 2.16 -13.50
N ASP A 253 14.10 3.21 -13.52
CA ASP A 253 13.85 4.06 -14.69
C ASP A 253 14.87 5.20 -14.85
N SER A 254 15.84 5.32 -13.92
CA SER A 254 16.86 6.37 -13.95
C SER A 254 17.75 6.27 -15.18
N THR A 255 17.82 7.35 -15.94
CA THR A 255 18.79 7.53 -17.03
C THR A 255 20.08 8.23 -16.59
N LEU A 256 20.16 8.62 -15.30
CA LEU A 256 21.34 9.26 -14.73
C LEU A 256 22.31 8.23 -14.16
N ASP A 257 23.59 8.48 -14.34
CA ASP A 257 24.64 7.74 -13.62
C ASP A 257 24.69 8.19 -12.16
N LEU A 258 23.84 7.57 -11.34
CA LEU A 258 23.78 7.86 -9.90
C LEU A 258 24.95 7.21 -9.12
N SER A 259 25.81 6.41 -9.73
CA SER A 259 27.00 5.86 -9.10
C SER A 259 27.99 6.95 -8.65
N GLN A 260 27.92 8.13 -9.29
CA GLN A 260 28.69 9.31 -8.90
C GLN A 260 28.14 10.05 -7.66
N LEU A 261 26.94 9.71 -7.19
CA LEU A 261 26.37 10.24 -5.95
C LEU A 261 26.75 9.34 -4.77
N VAL A 262 28.04 9.32 -4.43
CA VAL A 262 28.51 8.59 -3.26
C VAL A 262 28.31 9.45 -2.02
N VAL A 263 27.63 8.87 -1.01
CA VAL A 263 27.39 9.57 0.27
C VAL A 263 28.47 9.16 1.26
N HIS A 264 29.32 10.09 1.65
CA HIS A 264 30.46 9.89 2.53
C HIS A 264 30.13 10.25 4.00
N ASP A 265 30.82 9.62 4.93
CA ASP A 265 30.80 10.07 6.32
C ASP A 265 31.66 11.32 6.50
N ILE A 266 31.13 12.30 7.20
CA ILE A 266 31.85 13.54 7.50
C ILE A 266 32.15 13.58 9.01
N PRO A 267 33.42 13.64 9.43
CA PRO A 267 33.80 13.65 10.84
C PRO A 267 33.08 14.75 11.63
N GLY A 268 32.50 14.38 12.77
CA GLY A 268 31.75 15.30 13.63
C GLY A 268 30.30 15.58 13.18
N HIS A 269 29.85 14.98 12.08
CA HIS A 269 28.49 15.13 11.57
C HIS A 269 27.85 13.74 11.40
N ALA A 270 26.95 13.39 12.31
CA ALA A 270 26.23 12.12 12.23
C ALA A 270 25.38 12.02 10.95
N ARG A 271 25.35 10.85 10.35
CA ARG A 271 24.51 10.55 9.20
C ARG A 271 23.06 10.38 9.69
N HIS A 272 22.15 11.14 9.12
CA HIS A 272 20.73 11.10 9.50
C HIS A 272 19.89 10.49 8.36
N SER A 273 18.95 9.63 8.73
CA SER A 273 18.23 8.79 7.77
C SER A 273 17.29 9.58 6.84
N SER A 274 16.57 10.60 7.36
CA SER A 274 15.55 11.30 6.57
C SER A 274 15.38 12.77 6.93
N SER A 275 14.71 13.53 6.04
CA SER A 275 14.34 14.93 6.30
C SER A 275 13.36 15.06 7.47
N THR A 276 12.47 14.09 7.66
CA THR A 276 11.52 14.04 8.78
C THR A 276 12.27 13.82 10.09
N TRP A 277 13.23 12.90 10.12
CA TRP A 277 14.11 12.69 11.26
C TRP A 277 14.82 14.00 11.69
N GLN A 278 15.43 14.70 10.69
CA GLN A 278 16.10 15.99 10.94
C GLN A 278 15.13 17.06 11.47
N SER A 279 13.88 17.03 11.04
CA SER A 279 12.87 17.98 11.49
C SER A 279 12.49 17.74 12.94
N LEU A 280 12.26 16.49 13.34
CA LEU A 280 12.00 16.11 14.75
C LEU A 280 13.20 16.43 15.64
N ALA A 281 14.42 16.10 15.21
CA ALA A 281 15.65 16.38 15.97
C ALA A 281 15.87 17.87 16.26
N ARG A 282 15.31 18.78 15.43
CA ARG A 282 15.37 20.23 15.63
C ARG A 282 14.13 20.82 16.30
N SER A 283 13.18 20.00 16.72
CA SER A 283 11.83 20.44 17.13
C SER A 283 11.17 21.36 16.08
N GLY A 284 11.43 21.07 14.80
CA GLY A 284 10.91 21.82 13.67
C GLY A 284 9.62 21.22 13.12
N SER A 285 8.89 22.00 12.30
CA SER A 285 7.70 21.52 11.61
C SER A 285 8.01 20.31 10.70
N VAL A 286 7.06 19.41 10.55
CA VAL A 286 7.14 18.20 9.71
C VAL A 286 6.26 18.34 8.47
N GLU A 287 6.52 17.55 7.43
CA GLU A 287 5.76 17.57 6.16
C GLU A 287 4.84 16.35 6.02
N SER A 288 4.44 15.72 7.15
CA SER A 288 3.59 14.53 7.15
C SER A 288 2.30 14.68 6.35
N ASP A 289 1.70 15.88 6.37
CA ASP A 289 0.46 16.18 5.67
C ASP A 289 0.60 16.17 4.15
N PHE A 290 1.80 16.46 3.63
CA PHE A 290 2.14 16.49 2.20
C PHE A 290 2.87 15.22 1.71
N LEU A 291 3.09 14.25 2.60
CA LEU A 291 3.66 12.94 2.30
C LEU A 291 2.63 11.84 2.56
N ASN A 292 2.56 11.30 3.77
CA ASN A 292 1.52 10.31 4.11
C ASN A 292 0.11 10.92 4.00
N GLY A 293 -0.08 12.18 4.38
CA GLY A 293 -1.35 12.90 4.27
C GLY A 293 -1.83 13.09 2.83
N GLU A 294 -0.91 13.17 1.85
CA GLU A 294 -1.27 13.17 0.42
C GLU A 294 -1.91 11.84 0.01
N ILE A 295 -1.38 10.72 0.49
CA ILE A 295 -1.97 9.40 0.24
C ILE A 295 -3.36 9.30 0.88
N VAL A 296 -3.50 9.81 2.11
CA VAL A 296 -4.81 9.86 2.80
C VAL A 296 -5.82 10.73 2.03
N LEU A 297 -5.37 11.87 1.50
CA LEU A 297 -6.22 12.76 0.69
C LEU A 297 -6.69 12.06 -0.58
N LEU A 298 -5.76 11.47 -1.35
CA LEU A 298 -6.08 10.75 -2.58
C LEU A 298 -7.01 9.57 -2.30
N ALA A 299 -6.76 8.78 -1.26
CA ALA A 299 -7.62 7.69 -0.86
C ALA A 299 -9.06 8.19 -0.60
N ARG A 300 -9.23 9.22 0.24
CA ARG A 300 -10.54 9.79 0.57
C ARG A 300 -11.28 10.34 -0.64
N LEU A 301 -10.58 11.02 -1.56
CA LEU A 301 -11.17 11.57 -2.79
C LEU A 301 -11.72 10.47 -3.72
N HIS A 302 -11.20 9.25 -3.60
CA HIS A 302 -11.59 8.10 -4.43
C HIS A 302 -12.35 7.02 -3.64
N GLY A 303 -12.84 7.35 -2.43
CA GLY A 303 -13.66 6.43 -1.62
C GLY A 303 -12.86 5.25 -1.03
N LEU A 304 -11.55 5.41 -0.87
CA LEU A 304 -10.65 4.44 -0.27
C LEU A 304 -10.24 4.88 1.15
N ASP A 305 -9.77 3.93 1.95
CA ASP A 305 -9.13 4.19 3.23
C ASP A 305 -7.59 3.99 3.12
N ALA A 306 -6.84 4.79 3.88
CA ALA A 306 -5.40 4.65 4.03
C ALA A 306 -5.01 4.77 5.52
N PRO A 307 -5.44 3.82 6.37
CA PRO A 307 -5.31 3.96 7.83
C PRO A 307 -3.87 3.89 8.31
N ILE A 308 -2.97 3.18 7.63
CA ILE A 308 -1.56 3.13 8.02
C ILE A 308 -0.89 4.46 7.72
N ASN A 309 -1.10 5.03 6.53
CA ASN A 309 -0.61 6.37 6.19
C ASN A 309 -1.20 7.43 7.13
N ALA A 310 -2.49 7.38 7.43
CA ALA A 310 -3.14 8.28 8.39
C ALA A 310 -2.52 8.15 9.79
N GLY A 311 -2.33 6.94 10.28
CA GLY A 311 -1.76 6.66 11.58
C GLY A 311 -0.29 7.07 11.71
N VAL A 312 0.52 6.93 10.66
CA VAL A 312 1.91 7.41 10.62
C VAL A 312 1.95 8.93 10.58
N ALA A 313 1.14 9.58 9.73
CA ALA A 313 1.05 11.04 9.68
C ALA A 313 0.69 11.63 11.05
N GLN A 314 -0.30 11.05 11.74
CA GLN A 314 -0.71 11.48 13.07
C GLN A 314 0.42 11.32 14.10
N ARG A 315 1.16 10.21 14.10
CA ARG A 315 2.28 9.97 15.01
C ARG A 315 3.42 10.95 14.80
N ILE A 316 3.76 11.24 13.54
CA ILE A 316 4.78 12.25 13.21
C ILE A 316 4.35 13.64 13.70
N ALA A 317 3.09 14.02 13.45
CA ALA A 317 2.55 15.29 13.92
C ALA A 317 2.57 15.37 15.46
N THR A 318 2.15 14.31 16.13
CA THR A 318 2.20 14.21 17.60
C THR A 318 3.63 14.30 18.13
N ALA A 319 4.57 13.55 17.55
CA ALA A 319 5.98 13.60 17.93
C ALA A 319 6.57 15.02 17.80
N ALA A 320 6.22 15.73 16.72
CA ALA A 320 6.65 17.11 16.51
C ALA A 320 6.05 18.07 17.57
N LEU A 321 4.78 17.88 17.95
CA LEU A 321 4.10 18.70 18.96
C LEU A 321 4.61 18.45 20.38
N THR A 322 4.90 17.19 20.71
CA THR A 322 5.33 16.78 22.05
C THR A 322 6.85 16.86 22.27
N GLY A 323 7.62 17.11 21.20
CA GLY A 323 9.08 17.07 21.25
C GLY A 323 9.64 15.66 21.44
N THR A 324 8.91 14.63 21.01
CA THR A 324 9.36 13.24 21.09
C THR A 324 10.62 13.04 20.24
N PRO A 325 11.71 12.49 20.79
CA PRO A 325 12.94 12.26 20.05
C PRO A 325 12.72 11.33 18.85
N PRO A 326 13.40 11.54 17.72
CA PRO A 326 13.28 10.66 16.59
C PRO A 326 13.77 9.24 16.90
N GLY A 327 13.06 8.24 16.37
CA GLY A 327 13.39 6.81 16.53
C GLY A 327 13.07 6.23 17.90
N SER A 328 12.30 6.92 18.75
CA SER A 328 12.07 6.55 20.15
C SER A 328 10.71 5.88 20.43
N LEU A 329 9.84 5.76 19.43
CA LEU A 329 8.56 5.06 19.62
C LEU A 329 8.74 3.55 19.75
N ASP A 330 7.89 2.94 20.59
CA ASP A 330 7.92 1.51 20.86
C ASP A 330 7.38 0.71 19.66
N GLN A 331 7.96 -0.47 19.42
CA GLN A 331 7.47 -1.46 18.45
C GLN A 331 6.03 -1.93 18.75
N ALA A 332 5.62 -1.93 20.03
CA ALA A 332 4.25 -2.25 20.43
C ALA A 332 3.23 -1.23 19.89
N ASP A 333 3.60 0.06 19.81
CA ASP A 333 2.76 1.09 19.19
C ASP A 333 2.59 0.84 17.68
N LEU A 334 3.65 0.44 16.99
CA LEU A 334 3.59 0.08 15.58
C LEU A 334 2.73 -1.18 15.35
N ALA A 335 2.87 -2.19 16.19
CA ALA A 335 2.01 -3.38 16.14
C ALA A 335 0.53 -3.03 16.35
N ALA A 336 0.24 -2.13 17.29
CA ALA A 336 -1.12 -1.65 17.54
C ALA A 336 -1.69 -0.88 16.34
N LEU A 337 -0.87 -0.06 15.65
CA LEU A 337 -1.25 0.63 14.41
C LEU A 337 -1.63 -0.37 13.33
N LEU A 338 -0.77 -1.35 13.06
CA LEU A 338 -1.02 -2.37 12.03
C LEU A 338 -2.25 -3.22 12.35
N ALA A 339 -2.44 -3.61 13.62
CA ALA A 339 -3.63 -4.34 14.06
C ALA A 339 -4.91 -3.49 13.92
N SER A 340 -4.83 -2.19 14.22
CA SER A 340 -5.96 -1.27 14.04
C SER A 340 -6.29 -1.05 12.56
N ALA A 341 -5.27 -0.89 11.71
CA ALA A 341 -5.44 -0.77 10.27
C ALA A 341 -6.10 -2.03 9.68
N ARG A 342 -5.64 -3.22 10.09
CA ARG A 342 -6.28 -4.48 9.70
C ARG A 342 -7.77 -4.49 10.04
N ARG A 343 -8.16 -4.09 11.25
CA ARG A 343 -9.57 -3.99 11.65
C ARG A 343 -10.38 -3.01 10.80
N LEU A 344 -9.79 -1.87 10.43
CA LEU A 344 -10.45 -0.88 9.57
C LEU A 344 -10.58 -1.36 8.13
N TYR A 345 -9.59 -2.09 7.61
CA TYR A 345 -9.68 -2.73 6.30
C TYR A 345 -10.77 -3.81 6.27
N HIS A 346 -10.91 -4.59 7.34
CA HIS A 346 -12.01 -5.54 7.48
C HIS A 346 -13.39 -4.86 7.57
N ALA A 347 -13.44 -3.62 8.07
CA ALA A 347 -14.69 -2.87 8.19
C ALA A 347 -15.10 -2.09 6.92
N ASN A 348 -14.16 -1.44 6.20
CA ASN A 348 -14.49 -0.40 5.20
C ASN A 348 -13.67 -0.41 3.90
N GLY A 349 -12.58 -1.17 3.77
CA GLY A 349 -11.56 -0.92 2.76
C GLY A 349 -11.52 -1.88 1.55
N PRO A 350 -10.92 -1.46 0.44
CA PRO A 350 -10.47 -2.35 -0.61
C PRO A 350 -9.23 -3.12 -0.16
N GLU A 351 -9.18 -4.37 -0.55
CA GLU A 351 -8.15 -5.39 -0.43
C GLU A 351 -6.71 -4.91 -0.12
N LEU A 352 -6.31 -5.09 1.15
CA LEU A 352 -4.91 -5.30 1.54
C LEU A 352 -4.72 -6.64 2.28
N LEU A 353 -5.71 -7.52 2.21
CA LEU A 353 -5.44 -8.95 2.29
C LEU A 353 -4.90 -9.36 0.92
N PRO A 354 -3.99 -10.33 0.82
CA PRO A 354 -3.70 -10.94 -0.46
C PRO A 354 -5.04 -11.24 -1.12
N ALA A 355 -5.26 -10.72 -2.35
CA ALA A 355 -6.54 -10.79 -3.04
C ALA A 355 -7.08 -12.21 -2.94
N VAL A 356 -8.31 -12.38 -2.43
CA VAL A 356 -8.93 -13.71 -2.37
C VAL A 356 -9.11 -14.26 -3.77
N LEU A 357 -9.38 -13.36 -4.72
CA LEU A 357 -9.69 -13.67 -6.11
C LEU A 357 -8.64 -13.08 -7.07
N VAL A 358 -8.47 -13.71 -8.21
CA VAL A 358 -7.72 -13.20 -9.36
C VAL A 358 -8.55 -13.41 -10.62
N ASP A 359 -8.66 -12.42 -11.48
CA ASP A 359 -9.31 -12.57 -12.78
C ASP A 359 -8.41 -13.28 -13.81
N ALA A 360 -9.02 -13.85 -14.85
CA ALA A 360 -8.32 -14.65 -15.85
C ALA A 360 -7.26 -13.85 -16.64
N LYS A 361 -7.53 -12.57 -16.92
CA LYS A 361 -6.58 -11.73 -17.66
C LYS A 361 -5.35 -11.42 -16.83
N ARG A 362 -5.55 -11.01 -15.58
CA ARG A 362 -4.44 -10.74 -14.64
C ARG A 362 -3.61 -11.98 -14.40
N LEU A 363 -4.25 -13.16 -14.22
CA LEU A 363 -3.54 -14.41 -14.05
C LEU A 363 -2.70 -14.74 -15.31
N HIS A 364 -3.25 -14.55 -16.51
CA HIS A 364 -2.51 -14.75 -17.76
C HIS A 364 -1.27 -13.86 -17.84
N ASP A 365 -1.39 -12.58 -17.46
CA ASP A 365 -0.27 -11.63 -17.44
C ASP A 365 0.79 -12.04 -16.38
N GLU A 366 0.36 -12.52 -15.20
CA GLU A 366 1.26 -13.00 -14.14
C GLU A 366 2.01 -14.29 -14.53
N LEU A 367 1.38 -15.19 -15.29
CA LEU A 367 2.03 -16.40 -15.80
C LEU A 367 3.18 -16.11 -16.78
N ALA A 368 3.12 -14.99 -17.49
CA ALA A 368 4.19 -14.53 -18.37
C ALA A 368 5.32 -13.80 -17.63
N SER A 369 5.22 -13.60 -16.31
CA SER A 369 6.22 -12.89 -15.51
C SER A 369 7.44 -13.74 -15.17
N ALA A 370 8.50 -13.12 -14.63
CA ALA A 370 9.71 -13.82 -14.19
C ALA A 370 9.51 -14.73 -12.97
N ALA A 371 8.40 -14.55 -12.21
CA ALA A 371 8.05 -15.34 -11.04
C ALA A 371 6.57 -15.76 -11.09
N PRO A 372 6.20 -16.69 -11.97
CA PRO A 372 4.82 -17.10 -12.16
C PRO A 372 4.28 -17.83 -10.92
N PRO A 373 2.97 -17.65 -10.59
CA PRO A 373 2.33 -18.39 -9.53
C PRO A 373 2.32 -19.92 -9.82
N LEU A 374 2.21 -20.71 -8.75
CA LEU A 374 1.87 -22.12 -8.87
C LEU A 374 0.38 -22.24 -9.14
N LEU A 375 -0.01 -22.98 -10.19
CA LEU A 375 -1.39 -23.27 -10.50
C LEU A 375 -1.80 -24.64 -9.97
N LEU A 376 -2.92 -24.71 -9.22
CA LEU A 376 -3.49 -25.95 -8.69
C LEU A 376 -4.91 -26.14 -9.23
N ASP A 377 -5.15 -27.21 -9.93
CA ASP A 377 -6.46 -27.62 -10.44
C ASP A 377 -7.11 -28.58 -9.43
N VAL A 378 -8.17 -28.11 -8.77
CA VAL A 378 -8.91 -28.86 -7.74
C VAL A 378 -10.26 -29.29 -8.30
N ARG A 379 -10.25 -30.06 -9.36
CA ARG A 379 -11.47 -30.52 -10.02
C ARG A 379 -12.08 -31.68 -9.27
N TRP A 380 -13.13 -31.37 -8.50
CA TRP A 380 -13.83 -32.34 -7.68
C TRP A 380 -15.33 -32.04 -7.62
N THR A 381 -16.14 -33.07 -7.75
CA THR A 381 -17.60 -33.00 -7.60
C THR A 381 -18.07 -34.19 -6.77
N LEU A 382 -18.95 -33.95 -5.80
CA LEU A 382 -19.48 -35.01 -4.95
C LEU A 382 -20.15 -36.11 -5.79
N GLY A 383 -19.63 -37.35 -5.70
CA GLY A 383 -20.12 -38.50 -6.41
C GLY A 383 -19.57 -38.71 -7.83
N ASP A 384 -18.71 -37.83 -8.33
CA ASP A 384 -17.97 -38.05 -9.59
C ASP A 384 -16.48 -38.37 -9.31
N PRO A 385 -16.00 -39.61 -9.52
CA PRO A 385 -14.62 -39.98 -9.29
C PRO A 385 -13.66 -39.56 -10.42
N ARG A 386 -14.13 -38.89 -11.48
CA ARG A 386 -13.35 -38.60 -12.70
C ARG A 386 -12.67 -37.25 -12.70
N GLY A 387 -12.50 -36.59 -11.56
CA GLY A 387 -11.89 -35.26 -11.50
C GLY A 387 -10.52 -35.20 -12.22
N ARG A 388 -9.68 -36.23 -12.04
CA ARG A 388 -8.38 -36.32 -12.73
C ARG A 388 -8.51 -36.52 -14.24
N ASP A 389 -9.53 -37.25 -14.72
CA ASP A 389 -9.75 -37.42 -16.14
C ASP A 389 -10.21 -36.10 -16.79
N HIS A 390 -11.09 -35.36 -16.12
CA HIS A 390 -11.49 -34.02 -16.56
C HIS A 390 -10.32 -33.04 -16.60
N TYR A 391 -9.39 -33.12 -15.64
CA TYR A 391 -8.13 -32.36 -15.69
C TYR A 391 -7.30 -32.74 -16.92
N ARG A 392 -7.10 -34.02 -17.21
CA ARG A 392 -6.35 -34.51 -18.38
C ARG A 392 -6.95 -34.09 -19.71
N GLU A 393 -8.29 -33.96 -19.78
CA GLU A 393 -9.01 -33.50 -20.98
C GLU A 393 -8.70 -32.02 -21.28
N GLY A 394 -8.40 -31.20 -20.25
CA GLY A 394 -8.02 -29.81 -20.45
C GLY A 394 -7.95 -28.99 -19.15
N HIS A 395 -6.81 -28.34 -18.94
CA HIS A 395 -6.49 -27.51 -17.79
C HIS A 395 -5.71 -26.26 -18.19
N LEU A 396 -5.50 -25.32 -17.27
CA LEU A 396 -4.66 -24.14 -17.51
C LEU A 396 -3.20 -24.60 -17.74
N PRO A 397 -2.45 -24.01 -18.69
CA PRO A 397 -1.08 -24.41 -18.99
C PRO A 397 -0.19 -24.44 -17.74
N GLY A 398 0.46 -25.59 -17.51
CA GLY A 398 1.34 -25.83 -16.38
C GLY A 398 0.64 -26.03 -15.03
N ALA A 399 -0.68 -26.13 -14.97
CA ALA A 399 -1.41 -26.42 -13.73
C ALA A 399 -1.17 -27.86 -13.27
N VAL A 400 -1.11 -28.05 -11.95
CA VAL A 400 -0.96 -29.35 -11.30
C VAL A 400 -2.29 -29.81 -10.72
N TYR A 401 -2.67 -31.05 -11.00
CA TYR A 401 -3.88 -31.64 -10.40
C TYR A 401 -3.70 -31.88 -8.90
N VAL A 402 -4.73 -31.54 -8.12
CA VAL A 402 -4.79 -31.78 -6.69
C VAL A 402 -6.04 -32.62 -6.38
N ASP A 403 -5.83 -33.77 -5.79
CA ASP A 403 -6.90 -34.67 -5.39
C ASP A 403 -7.48 -34.23 -4.04
N LEU A 404 -8.75 -33.80 -4.02
CA LEU A 404 -9.38 -33.26 -2.82
C LEU A 404 -9.51 -34.30 -1.72
N ASP A 405 -9.88 -35.54 -2.04
CA ASP A 405 -10.18 -36.58 -1.08
C ASP A 405 -8.93 -37.11 -0.37
N THR A 406 -7.79 -37.13 -1.06
CA THR A 406 -6.53 -37.75 -0.57
C THR A 406 -5.45 -36.75 -0.19
N GLU A 407 -5.45 -35.53 -0.75
CA GLU A 407 -4.41 -34.51 -0.52
C GLU A 407 -4.92 -33.31 0.30
N LEU A 408 -6.26 -33.02 0.27
CA LEU A 408 -6.86 -31.89 1.00
C LEU A 408 -7.76 -32.36 2.17
N ALA A 409 -7.78 -33.64 2.45
CA ALA A 409 -8.52 -34.21 3.57
C ALA A 409 -7.72 -35.35 4.22
N ALA A 410 -7.96 -35.56 5.52
CA ALA A 410 -7.56 -36.80 6.20
C ALA A 410 -8.59 -37.90 5.91
N ALA A 411 -8.26 -39.16 6.27
CA ALA A 411 -9.17 -40.28 6.11
C ALA A 411 -10.52 -40.00 6.81
N PRO A 412 -11.64 -40.27 6.14
CA PRO A 412 -12.98 -40.06 6.73
C PRO A 412 -13.20 -40.94 7.95
N GLY A 413 -13.94 -40.42 8.94
CA GLY A 413 -14.23 -41.18 10.13
C GLY A 413 -15.29 -40.52 11.03
N GLY A 414 -16.39 -41.19 11.30
CA GLY A 414 -17.42 -40.88 12.28
C GLY A 414 -17.52 -39.41 12.72
N MET A 415 -17.10 -39.15 13.94
CA MET A 415 -17.09 -37.81 14.54
C MET A 415 -16.06 -36.84 13.94
N ALA A 416 -15.12 -37.31 13.13
CA ALA A 416 -14.20 -36.42 12.39
C ALA A 416 -14.82 -35.85 11.09
N GLY A 417 -15.92 -36.43 10.64
CA GLY A 417 -16.60 -36.05 9.40
C GLY A 417 -16.03 -36.72 8.14
N ARG A 418 -16.55 -36.31 6.96
CA ARG A 418 -16.14 -36.90 5.66
C ARG A 418 -14.83 -36.36 5.12
N HIS A 419 -14.55 -35.08 5.37
CA HIS A 419 -13.30 -34.44 4.91
C HIS A 419 -12.62 -33.72 6.08
N PRO A 420 -12.08 -34.46 7.07
CA PRO A 420 -11.36 -33.85 8.20
C PRO A 420 -10.17 -33.03 7.69
N LEU A 421 -9.65 -32.13 8.51
CA LEU A 421 -8.40 -31.43 8.18
C LEU A 421 -7.28 -32.47 8.08
N PRO A 422 -6.43 -32.39 7.06
CA PRO A 422 -5.23 -33.19 6.98
C PRO A 422 -4.25 -32.78 8.09
N ASP A 423 -3.41 -33.71 8.51
CA ASP A 423 -2.23 -33.38 9.28
C ASP A 423 -1.34 -32.40 8.50
N VAL A 424 -0.80 -31.39 9.18
CA VAL A 424 -0.05 -30.31 8.51
C VAL A 424 1.18 -30.82 7.77
N GLU A 425 1.84 -31.85 8.29
CA GLU A 425 3.01 -32.45 7.61
C GLU A 425 2.59 -33.29 6.39
N ALA A 426 1.40 -33.92 6.45
CA ALA A 426 0.83 -34.59 5.28
C ALA A 426 0.52 -33.56 4.18
N LEU A 427 -0.13 -32.43 4.54
CA LEU A 427 -0.38 -31.34 3.62
C LEU A 427 0.92 -30.74 3.06
N ALA A 428 1.96 -30.59 3.88
CA ALA A 428 3.27 -30.12 3.46
C ALA A 428 3.95 -31.07 2.46
N ARG A 429 3.80 -32.39 2.64
CA ARG A 429 4.29 -33.37 1.66
C ARG A 429 3.58 -33.23 0.31
N SER A 430 2.25 -33.11 0.31
CA SER A 430 1.47 -32.86 -0.90
C SER A 430 1.87 -31.55 -1.57
N ALA A 431 1.98 -30.45 -0.80
CA ALA A 431 2.35 -29.14 -1.31
C ALA A 431 3.77 -29.13 -1.94
N ARG A 432 4.74 -29.82 -1.33
CA ARG A 432 6.05 -30.03 -1.95
C ARG A 432 5.94 -30.86 -3.23
N GLY A 433 5.09 -31.87 -3.23
CA GLY A 433 4.81 -32.68 -4.43
C GLY A 433 4.22 -31.86 -5.57
N TRP A 434 3.39 -30.85 -5.30
CA TRP A 434 2.85 -29.91 -6.31
C TRP A 434 3.88 -28.89 -6.80
N GLY A 435 5.07 -28.80 -6.17
CA GLY A 435 6.13 -27.86 -6.53
C GLY A 435 6.03 -26.51 -5.81
N LEU A 436 5.37 -26.46 -4.62
CA LEU A 436 5.30 -25.25 -3.83
C LEU A 436 6.62 -24.99 -3.10
N THR A 437 7.18 -23.79 -3.34
CA THR A 437 8.39 -23.29 -2.65
C THR A 437 8.03 -22.13 -1.73
N ALA A 438 8.92 -21.80 -0.80
CA ALA A 438 8.73 -20.68 0.12
C ALA A 438 8.54 -19.36 -0.65
N GLY A 439 7.47 -18.62 -0.32
CA GLY A 439 7.17 -17.32 -0.91
C GLY A 439 6.58 -17.33 -2.34
N ARG A 440 6.43 -18.51 -2.96
CA ARG A 440 5.79 -18.60 -4.28
C ARG A 440 4.29 -18.36 -4.17
N PRO A 441 3.70 -17.41 -4.94
CA PRO A 441 2.24 -17.24 -5.03
C PRO A 441 1.55 -18.50 -5.54
N VAL A 442 0.34 -18.75 -5.09
CA VAL A 442 -0.50 -19.89 -5.51
C VAL A 442 -1.83 -19.39 -6.04
N VAL A 443 -2.25 -19.91 -7.18
CA VAL A 443 -3.62 -19.74 -7.68
C VAL A 443 -4.28 -21.10 -7.79
N VAL A 444 -5.43 -21.22 -7.13
CA VAL A 444 -6.24 -22.44 -7.15
C VAL A 444 -7.47 -22.21 -8.02
N TYR A 445 -7.90 -23.24 -8.75
CA TYR A 445 -9.12 -23.16 -9.54
C TYR A 445 -9.79 -24.54 -9.67
N ASP A 446 -11.04 -24.52 -10.11
CA ASP A 446 -11.84 -25.69 -10.44
C ASP A 446 -12.67 -25.41 -11.71
N ASP A 447 -13.78 -26.12 -11.91
CA ASP A 447 -14.74 -25.87 -13.00
C ASP A 447 -16.18 -25.66 -12.48
N ASN A 448 -16.33 -25.42 -11.16
CA ASN A 448 -17.62 -25.26 -10.50
C ASN A 448 -17.74 -23.98 -9.66
N GLY A 449 -17.16 -22.86 -10.11
CA GLY A 449 -17.28 -21.56 -9.49
C GLY A 449 -16.42 -21.36 -8.24
N GLY A 450 -15.33 -22.11 -8.09
CA GLY A 450 -14.41 -21.98 -6.97
C GLY A 450 -14.78 -22.79 -5.73
N GLN A 451 -15.83 -23.61 -5.78
CA GLN A 451 -16.36 -24.31 -4.61
C GLN A 451 -15.41 -25.38 -4.06
N SER A 452 -14.73 -26.10 -4.95
CA SER A 452 -13.72 -27.11 -4.58
C SER A 452 -12.34 -26.47 -4.38
N ALA A 453 -11.98 -25.52 -5.25
CA ALA A 453 -10.73 -24.76 -5.18
C ALA A 453 -10.60 -24.01 -3.85
N ALA A 454 -11.69 -23.48 -3.29
CA ALA A 454 -11.69 -22.79 -2.02
C ALA A 454 -11.21 -23.66 -0.84
N ARG A 455 -11.36 -25.01 -0.92
CA ARG A 455 -10.80 -25.90 0.10
C ARG A 455 -9.28 -25.87 0.10
N ALA A 456 -8.63 -25.89 -1.07
CA ALA A 456 -7.17 -25.74 -1.18
C ALA A 456 -6.72 -24.33 -0.75
N TRP A 457 -7.44 -23.28 -1.18
CA TRP A 457 -7.20 -21.91 -0.77
C TRP A 457 -7.21 -21.77 0.75
N TRP A 458 -8.24 -22.29 1.42
CA TRP A 458 -8.37 -22.19 2.86
C TRP A 458 -7.29 -22.98 3.60
N LEU A 459 -7.01 -24.23 3.17
CA LEU A 459 -6.00 -25.07 3.79
C LEU A 459 -4.58 -24.50 3.68
N LEU A 460 -4.19 -23.99 2.52
CA LEU A 460 -2.89 -23.37 2.35
C LEU A 460 -2.76 -22.09 3.16
N ARG A 461 -3.81 -21.27 3.23
CA ARG A 461 -3.87 -20.10 4.11
C ARG A 461 -3.82 -20.49 5.59
N TRP A 462 -4.56 -21.50 6.00
CA TRP A 462 -4.52 -22.05 7.35
C TRP A 462 -3.14 -22.59 7.74
N ALA A 463 -2.42 -23.12 6.76
CA ALA A 463 -1.06 -23.63 6.90
C ALA A 463 0.05 -22.56 6.72
N GLY A 464 -0.31 -21.27 6.64
CA GLY A 464 0.63 -20.14 6.67
C GLY A 464 1.13 -19.66 5.30
N VAL A 465 0.60 -20.16 4.17
CA VAL A 465 0.93 -19.62 2.84
C VAL A 465 0.28 -18.24 2.67
N ALA A 466 1.08 -17.21 2.46
CA ALA A 466 0.63 -15.82 2.49
C ALA A 466 -0.20 -15.43 1.26
N ASP A 467 0.24 -15.77 0.04
CA ASP A 467 -0.45 -15.42 -1.22
C ASP A 467 -1.06 -16.67 -1.86
N VAL A 468 -2.35 -16.89 -1.57
CA VAL A 468 -3.17 -17.93 -2.19
C VAL A 468 -4.45 -17.28 -2.69
N ARG A 469 -4.74 -17.40 -3.98
CA ARG A 469 -5.89 -16.79 -4.63
C ARG A 469 -6.72 -17.83 -5.39
N ILE A 470 -8.01 -17.57 -5.54
CA ILE A 470 -8.95 -18.36 -6.33
C ILE A 470 -9.15 -17.68 -7.69
N LEU A 471 -9.09 -18.41 -8.78
CA LEU A 471 -9.45 -17.89 -10.11
C LEU A 471 -10.95 -17.62 -10.16
N ASP A 472 -11.33 -16.34 -10.24
CA ASP A 472 -12.73 -15.91 -10.30
C ASP A 472 -13.38 -16.33 -11.63
N GLY A 473 -14.54 -16.98 -11.53
CA GLY A 473 -15.20 -17.63 -12.66
C GLY A 473 -14.56 -18.95 -13.11
N ALA A 474 -13.59 -19.47 -12.35
CA ALA A 474 -12.98 -20.80 -12.50
C ALA A 474 -12.42 -21.06 -13.93
N LEU A 475 -12.33 -22.33 -14.37
CA LEU A 475 -11.91 -22.71 -15.73
C LEU A 475 -12.79 -22.06 -16.82
N GLY A 476 -14.06 -21.79 -16.50
CA GLY A 476 -15.00 -21.12 -17.41
C GLY A 476 -14.51 -19.74 -17.84
N ALA A 477 -14.06 -18.92 -16.88
CA ALA A 477 -13.54 -17.58 -17.14
C ALA A 477 -12.28 -17.58 -18.01
N TRP A 478 -11.38 -18.55 -17.80
CA TRP A 478 -10.18 -18.70 -18.61
C TRP A 478 -10.51 -19.03 -20.07
N ARG A 479 -11.46 -19.93 -20.28
CA ARG A 479 -11.97 -20.28 -21.62
C ARG A 479 -12.72 -19.12 -22.29
N GLU A 480 -13.55 -18.40 -21.54
CA GLU A 480 -14.28 -17.23 -22.04
C GLU A 480 -13.31 -16.12 -22.50
N ALA A 481 -12.17 -15.95 -21.80
CA ALA A 481 -11.11 -15.01 -22.17
C ALA A 481 -10.32 -15.45 -23.43
N GLY A 482 -10.53 -16.67 -23.95
CA GLY A 482 -9.88 -17.19 -25.16
C GLY A 482 -8.43 -17.62 -24.94
N PHE A 483 -8.00 -17.89 -23.72
CA PHE A 483 -6.65 -18.33 -23.41
C PHE A 483 -6.47 -19.84 -23.66
N GLU A 484 -5.22 -20.24 -23.89
CA GLU A 484 -4.84 -21.61 -24.19
C GLU A 484 -5.19 -22.59 -23.07
N ILE A 485 -5.56 -23.81 -23.48
CA ILE A 485 -5.81 -24.96 -22.60
C ILE A 485 -4.80 -26.06 -22.97
N GLU A 486 -4.17 -26.60 -21.95
CA GLU A 486 -3.25 -27.74 -22.04
C GLU A 486 -4.01 -29.04 -21.74
N ALA A 487 -3.63 -30.17 -22.39
CA ALA A 487 -4.15 -31.49 -22.10
C ALA A 487 -3.03 -32.44 -21.68
N GLY A 488 -3.36 -33.46 -20.89
CA GLY A 488 -2.40 -34.42 -20.40
C GLY A 488 -2.08 -34.28 -18.92
N GLU A 489 -0.86 -34.58 -18.52
CA GLU A 489 -0.42 -34.51 -17.10
C GLU A 489 0.78 -33.56 -16.98
N THR A 490 0.67 -32.57 -16.11
CA THR A 490 1.82 -31.76 -15.70
C THR A 490 2.61 -32.50 -14.61
N VAL A 491 3.91 -32.65 -14.81
CA VAL A 491 4.82 -33.25 -13.82
C VAL A 491 5.60 -32.12 -13.12
N PRO A 492 5.25 -31.73 -11.91
CA PRO A 492 5.93 -30.65 -11.21
C PRO A 492 7.32 -31.08 -10.72
N VAL A 493 8.24 -30.09 -10.63
CA VAL A 493 9.47 -30.27 -9.87
C VAL A 493 9.12 -30.11 -8.39
N PRO A 494 9.49 -31.06 -7.51
CA PRO A 494 9.16 -30.95 -6.09
C PRO A 494 9.67 -29.66 -5.45
N GLY A 495 8.84 -29.04 -4.63
CA GLY A 495 9.17 -27.85 -3.86
C GLY A 495 9.78 -28.15 -2.49
N ASP A 496 9.99 -27.09 -1.71
CA ASP A 496 10.63 -27.15 -0.39
C ASP A 496 9.85 -26.46 0.73
N VAL A 497 8.57 -26.12 0.50
CA VAL A 497 7.77 -25.36 1.46
C VAL A 497 7.68 -26.05 2.83
N VAL A 498 7.75 -25.24 3.88
CA VAL A 498 7.46 -25.61 5.26
C VAL A 498 6.13 -24.98 5.65
N LEU A 499 5.20 -25.78 6.13
CA LEU A 499 3.87 -25.34 6.52
C LEU A 499 3.68 -25.41 8.05
N THR A 500 2.92 -24.45 8.60
CA THR A 500 2.59 -24.38 10.03
C THR A 500 1.10 -24.14 10.19
N ALA A 501 0.42 -25.03 10.86
CA ALA A 501 -1.03 -24.97 11.05
C ALA A 501 -1.47 -23.80 11.97
N GLY A 502 -2.71 -23.34 11.83
CA GLY A 502 -3.38 -22.44 12.77
C GLY A 502 -3.38 -20.96 12.38
N ALA A 503 -2.98 -20.59 11.15
CA ALA A 503 -3.07 -19.21 10.69
C ALA A 503 -4.50 -18.72 10.46
N LEU A 504 -5.48 -19.61 10.30
CA LEU A 504 -6.91 -19.30 10.23
C LEU A 504 -7.67 -20.01 11.38
N PRO A 505 -8.75 -19.40 11.93
CA PRO A 505 -9.48 -19.95 13.05
C PRO A 505 -10.35 -21.15 12.65
N THR A 506 -10.44 -22.13 13.57
CA THR A 506 -11.30 -23.30 13.45
C THR A 506 -12.22 -23.45 14.66
N LEU A 507 -13.33 -24.16 14.47
CA LEU A 507 -14.27 -24.54 15.52
C LEU A 507 -14.31 -26.07 15.64
N ASP A 508 -14.47 -26.57 16.85
CA ASP A 508 -14.97 -27.89 17.13
C ASP A 508 -16.51 -27.87 17.27
N ALA A 509 -17.13 -28.99 17.60
CA ALA A 509 -18.57 -29.08 17.75
C ALA A 509 -19.11 -28.17 18.87
N ASP A 510 -18.42 -28.10 20.02
CA ASP A 510 -18.79 -27.20 21.11
C ASP A 510 -18.65 -25.73 20.72
N GLY A 511 -17.58 -25.39 19.99
CA GLY A 511 -17.35 -24.08 19.41
C GLY A 511 -18.45 -23.67 18.41
N ALA A 512 -18.88 -24.59 17.54
CA ALA A 512 -20.00 -24.37 16.61
C ALA A 512 -21.32 -24.16 17.37
N ALA A 513 -21.59 -24.98 18.41
CA ALA A 513 -22.77 -24.80 19.27
C ALA A 513 -22.76 -23.44 20.00
N ARG A 514 -21.62 -23.00 20.51
CA ARG A 514 -21.49 -21.65 21.11
C ARG A 514 -21.68 -20.56 20.07
N MET A 515 -21.06 -20.70 18.90
CA MET A 515 -21.17 -19.73 17.79
C MET A 515 -22.61 -19.52 17.36
N ALA A 516 -23.40 -20.59 17.30
CA ALA A 516 -24.84 -20.54 16.98
C ALA A 516 -25.68 -19.77 18.02
N ARG A 517 -25.22 -19.70 19.29
CA ARG A 517 -25.94 -19.00 20.38
C ARG A 517 -25.45 -17.56 20.61
N GLU A 518 -24.18 -17.33 20.46
CA GLU A 518 -23.50 -16.10 20.90
C GLU A 518 -22.98 -15.23 19.76
N GLY A 519 -23.01 -15.75 18.52
CA GLY A 519 -22.57 -15.12 17.30
C GLY A 519 -23.46 -15.49 16.12
N VAL A 520 -22.86 -15.60 14.94
CA VAL A 520 -23.56 -16.03 13.72
C VAL A 520 -22.90 -17.31 13.19
N LEU A 521 -23.62 -18.42 13.18
CA LEU A 521 -23.19 -19.68 12.55
C LEU A 521 -23.92 -19.86 11.23
N LEU A 522 -23.19 -19.86 10.10
CA LEU A 522 -23.74 -20.00 8.75
C LEU A 522 -23.68 -21.45 8.28
N ASP A 523 -24.80 -21.96 7.78
CA ASP A 523 -24.90 -23.24 7.07
C ASP A 523 -24.81 -23.00 5.56
N ALA A 524 -23.72 -23.41 4.94
CA ALA A 524 -23.44 -23.18 3.52
C ALA A 524 -24.10 -24.20 2.57
N ARG A 525 -24.89 -25.16 3.09
CA ARG A 525 -25.59 -26.19 2.30
C ARG A 525 -26.81 -25.61 1.57
N ALA A 526 -27.34 -26.39 0.63
CA ALA A 526 -28.60 -26.10 -0.04
C ALA A 526 -29.76 -25.96 0.97
N PRO A 527 -30.74 -25.05 0.72
CA PRO A 527 -31.80 -24.72 1.68
C PRO A 527 -32.66 -25.95 2.10
N GLU A 528 -32.93 -26.86 1.18
CA GLU A 528 -33.69 -28.07 1.45
C GLU A 528 -32.97 -29.04 2.40
N ARG A 529 -31.63 -29.06 2.35
CA ARG A 529 -30.82 -29.84 3.33
C ARG A 529 -30.84 -29.18 4.69
N TYR A 530 -30.74 -27.86 4.77
CA TYR A 530 -30.85 -27.09 5.99
C TYR A 530 -32.22 -27.36 6.69
N ARG A 531 -33.31 -27.30 5.92
CA ARG A 531 -34.66 -27.55 6.47
C ARG A 531 -34.93 -29.01 6.85
N GLY A 532 -34.03 -29.92 6.47
CA GLY A 532 -34.21 -31.36 6.75
C GLY A 532 -35.22 -32.05 5.81
N GLU A 533 -35.55 -31.42 4.68
CA GLU A 533 -36.48 -32.00 3.68
C GLU A 533 -35.79 -33.07 2.85
N VAL A 534 -34.51 -32.93 2.62
CA VAL A 534 -33.66 -33.84 1.84
C VAL A 534 -32.33 -34.02 2.54
N GLU A 535 -31.87 -35.27 2.73
CA GLU A 535 -30.50 -35.56 3.18
C GLU A 535 -29.99 -36.83 2.48
N PRO A 536 -29.29 -36.66 1.33
CA PRO A 536 -28.87 -37.81 0.51
C PRO A 536 -27.56 -38.46 0.99
N VAL A 537 -26.86 -37.87 1.96
CA VAL A 537 -25.47 -38.24 2.27
C VAL A 537 -25.25 -38.53 3.75
N ASP A 538 -25.80 -37.70 4.64
CA ASP A 538 -25.50 -37.75 6.07
C ASP A 538 -26.56 -38.52 6.87
N LEU A 539 -26.23 -38.97 8.10
CA LEU A 539 -27.06 -39.86 8.87
C LEU A 539 -28.38 -39.24 9.37
N ARG A 540 -28.40 -37.94 9.60
CA ARG A 540 -29.56 -37.21 10.08
C ARG A 540 -29.83 -36.00 9.21
N ALA A 541 -31.10 -35.70 8.92
CA ALA A 541 -31.54 -34.53 8.21
C ALA A 541 -31.74 -33.34 9.18
N GLY A 542 -31.50 -32.11 8.73
CA GLY A 542 -31.68 -30.90 9.51
C GLY A 542 -30.40 -30.06 9.60
N HIS A 543 -30.29 -29.22 10.62
CA HIS A 543 -29.18 -28.29 10.81
C HIS A 543 -28.80 -28.15 12.29
N ILE A 544 -27.65 -27.50 12.57
CA ILE A 544 -27.20 -27.15 13.93
C ILE A 544 -28.17 -26.10 14.50
N PRO A 545 -28.80 -26.34 15.69
CA PRO A 545 -29.76 -25.41 16.28
C PRO A 545 -29.17 -24.01 16.45
N GLY A 546 -29.87 -22.99 15.95
CA GLY A 546 -29.42 -21.58 15.94
C GLY A 546 -28.57 -21.19 14.76
N ALA A 547 -28.18 -22.11 13.87
CA ALA A 547 -27.51 -21.77 12.63
C ALA A 547 -28.44 -21.04 11.64
N VAL A 548 -27.88 -20.21 10.78
CA VAL A 548 -28.60 -19.46 9.75
C VAL A 548 -28.30 -20.08 8.38
N SER A 549 -29.34 -20.31 7.57
CA SER A 549 -29.18 -20.80 6.21
C SER A 549 -28.50 -19.77 5.32
N ALA A 550 -27.39 -20.13 4.71
CA ALA A 550 -26.58 -19.28 3.86
C ALA A 550 -25.98 -20.08 2.68
N PRO A 551 -26.80 -20.50 1.72
CA PRO A 551 -26.35 -21.34 0.63
C PRO A 551 -25.17 -20.72 -0.09
N THR A 552 -24.08 -21.49 -0.27
CA THR A 552 -22.84 -20.93 -0.84
C THR A 552 -22.98 -20.58 -2.33
N GLY A 553 -23.90 -21.22 -3.05
CA GLY A 553 -24.21 -20.89 -4.44
C GLY A 553 -24.74 -19.45 -4.64
N ASP A 554 -25.40 -18.89 -3.62
CA ASP A 554 -25.92 -17.51 -3.67
C ASP A 554 -24.81 -16.44 -3.59
N ASN A 555 -23.55 -16.83 -3.45
CA ASN A 555 -22.40 -15.92 -3.52
C ASN A 555 -21.90 -15.70 -4.96
N LEU A 556 -22.44 -16.44 -5.91
CA LEU A 556 -22.03 -16.41 -7.30
C LEU A 556 -23.14 -15.82 -8.17
N ASP A 557 -22.72 -15.25 -9.31
CA ASP A 557 -23.63 -14.90 -10.39
C ASP A 557 -23.95 -16.13 -11.28
N GLU A 558 -24.78 -15.93 -12.30
CA GLU A 558 -25.22 -16.98 -13.24
C GLU A 558 -24.05 -17.58 -14.07
N LYS A 559 -22.90 -16.91 -14.13
CA LYS A 559 -21.70 -17.36 -14.84
C LYS A 559 -20.66 -18.02 -13.94
N GLY A 560 -20.91 -18.07 -12.63
CA GLY A 560 -19.99 -18.64 -11.63
C GLY A 560 -18.91 -17.69 -11.13
N TYR A 561 -19.02 -16.38 -11.36
CA TYR A 561 -18.17 -15.36 -10.73
C TYR A 561 -18.71 -15.00 -9.37
N PHE A 562 -17.81 -14.69 -8.43
CA PHE A 562 -18.23 -14.14 -7.15
C PHE A 562 -18.99 -12.81 -7.35
N LEU A 563 -20.06 -12.64 -6.60
CA LEU A 563 -20.79 -11.38 -6.58
C LEU A 563 -19.86 -10.23 -6.16
N PRO A 564 -20.09 -9.01 -6.65
CA PRO A 564 -19.34 -7.83 -6.23
C PRO A 564 -19.33 -7.69 -4.71
N ARG A 565 -18.21 -7.23 -4.16
CA ARG A 565 -18.00 -7.05 -2.71
C ARG A 565 -19.17 -6.40 -2.00
N ALA A 566 -19.71 -5.30 -2.57
CA ALA A 566 -20.85 -4.59 -1.98
C ALA A 566 -22.11 -5.48 -1.88
N SER A 567 -22.37 -6.32 -2.89
CA SER A 567 -23.48 -7.26 -2.92
C SER A 567 -23.31 -8.37 -1.89
N LEU A 568 -22.10 -8.95 -1.80
CA LEU A 568 -21.76 -9.96 -0.78
C LEU A 568 -21.90 -9.36 0.63
N ARG A 569 -21.41 -8.14 0.84
CA ARG A 569 -21.52 -7.45 2.13
C ARG A 569 -22.98 -7.22 2.54
N ALA A 570 -23.82 -6.75 1.61
CA ALA A 570 -25.25 -6.56 1.86
C ALA A 570 -25.96 -7.89 2.15
N ARG A 571 -25.62 -8.94 1.40
CA ARG A 571 -26.15 -10.30 1.64
C ARG A 571 -25.81 -10.81 3.03
N PHE A 572 -24.54 -10.76 3.44
CA PHE A 572 -24.12 -11.23 4.76
C PHE A 572 -24.70 -10.38 5.90
N ALA A 573 -24.80 -9.07 5.70
CA ALA A 573 -25.47 -8.19 6.68
C ALA A 573 -26.95 -8.59 6.88
N ALA A 574 -27.66 -8.95 5.81
CA ALA A 574 -29.04 -9.45 5.90
C ALA A 574 -29.16 -10.79 6.64
N LEU A 575 -28.07 -11.58 6.69
CA LEU A 575 -27.96 -12.83 7.45
C LEU A 575 -27.50 -12.61 8.92
N GLY A 576 -27.38 -11.35 9.36
CA GLY A 576 -26.97 -10.99 10.72
C GLY A 576 -25.46 -10.88 10.94
N VAL A 577 -24.64 -10.97 9.87
CA VAL A 577 -23.19 -10.79 9.99
C VAL A 577 -22.89 -9.30 10.14
N GLY A 578 -22.43 -8.89 11.31
CA GLY A 578 -21.97 -7.54 11.62
C GLY A 578 -20.45 -7.44 11.73
N THR A 579 -19.95 -6.27 12.11
CA THR A 579 -18.51 -6.00 12.26
C THR A 579 -17.95 -6.39 13.63
N SER A 580 -18.81 -6.69 14.59
CA SER A 580 -18.45 -7.00 15.99
C SER A 580 -18.81 -8.42 16.40
N GLU A 581 -19.68 -9.08 15.66
CA GLU A 581 -20.15 -10.43 15.97
C GLU A 581 -19.18 -11.48 15.39
N PRO A 582 -18.81 -12.51 16.18
CA PRO A 582 -18.01 -13.61 15.66
C PRO A 582 -18.85 -14.44 14.67
N VAL A 583 -18.20 -14.86 13.57
CA VAL A 583 -18.84 -15.63 12.49
C VAL A 583 -18.20 -17.00 12.39
N GLY A 584 -19.04 -18.04 12.36
CA GLY A 584 -18.63 -19.41 12.07
C GLY A 584 -19.32 -19.93 10.81
N VAL A 585 -18.70 -20.86 10.13
CA VAL A 585 -19.24 -21.47 8.89
C VAL A 585 -19.08 -22.98 8.94
N TYR A 586 -20.12 -23.68 8.53
CA TYR A 586 -20.06 -25.11 8.26
C TYR A 586 -20.84 -25.45 6.98
N CYS A 587 -20.67 -26.66 6.46
CA CYS A 587 -21.45 -27.20 5.34
C CYS A 587 -21.76 -28.69 5.55
N GLY A 588 -21.74 -29.50 4.51
CA GLY A 588 -21.85 -30.96 4.65
C GLY A 588 -20.60 -31.62 5.24
N SER A 589 -19.40 -31.20 4.79
CA SER A 589 -18.12 -31.85 5.13
C SER A 589 -16.91 -30.90 5.19
N GLY A 590 -17.14 -29.59 5.26
CA GLY A 590 -16.07 -28.59 5.34
C GLY A 590 -15.43 -28.18 4.01
N VAL A 591 -15.95 -28.65 2.87
CA VAL A 591 -15.47 -28.28 1.53
C VAL A 591 -16.10 -26.96 1.10
N THR A 592 -17.41 -26.92 0.86
CA THR A 592 -18.11 -25.70 0.43
C THR A 592 -18.22 -24.62 1.53
N ALA A 593 -17.97 -24.96 2.78
CA ALA A 593 -17.78 -23.97 3.85
C ALA A 593 -16.54 -23.09 3.61
N ALA A 594 -15.48 -23.64 3.03
CA ALA A 594 -14.30 -22.85 2.65
C ALA A 594 -14.64 -21.82 1.56
N HIS A 595 -15.53 -22.15 0.60
CA HIS A 595 -16.02 -21.20 -0.39
C HIS A 595 -16.88 -20.08 0.24
N GLN A 596 -17.73 -20.43 1.20
CA GLN A 596 -18.47 -19.42 1.97
C GLN A 596 -17.52 -18.47 2.73
N ILE A 597 -16.44 -19.02 3.31
CA ILE A 597 -15.38 -18.23 3.98
C ILE A 597 -14.65 -17.34 2.96
N ALA A 598 -14.38 -17.82 1.75
CA ALA A 598 -13.81 -17.00 0.70
C ALA A 598 -14.72 -15.81 0.34
N ALA A 599 -16.04 -16.05 0.19
CA ALA A 599 -17.01 -14.98 -0.06
C ALA A 599 -17.12 -13.99 1.11
N LEU A 600 -17.08 -14.47 2.37
CA LEU A 600 -16.99 -13.60 3.56
C LEU A 600 -15.72 -12.75 3.54
N ALA A 601 -14.57 -13.34 3.20
CA ALA A 601 -13.31 -12.64 3.09
C ALA A 601 -13.34 -11.58 1.96
N VAL A 602 -13.93 -11.88 0.80
CA VAL A 602 -14.19 -10.88 -0.28
C VAL A 602 -15.08 -9.75 0.24
N ALA A 603 -16.10 -10.05 1.04
CA ALA A 603 -16.96 -9.05 1.68
C ALA A 603 -16.25 -8.26 2.80
N GLY A 604 -15.08 -8.70 3.26
CA GLY A 604 -14.32 -8.08 4.34
C GLY A 604 -14.73 -8.53 5.74
N PHE A 605 -15.20 -9.76 5.89
CA PHE A 605 -15.52 -10.39 7.18
C PHE A 605 -14.55 -11.52 7.51
N GLU A 606 -14.12 -11.57 8.77
CA GLU A 606 -13.40 -12.73 9.31
C GLU A 606 -14.39 -13.81 9.75
N SER A 607 -14.00 -15.07 9.59
CA SER A 607 -14.85 -16.20 10.00
C SER A 607 -14.05 -17.45 10.33
N ALA A 608 -14.59 -18.29 11.19
CA ALA A 608 -14.00 -19.55 11.61
C ALA A 608 -14.65 -20.74 10.87
N LEU A 609 -13.85 -21.70 10.45
CA LEU A 609 -14.35 -22.94 9.85
C LEU A 609 -14.68 -23.97 10.96
N PHE A 610 -15.85 -24.61 10.86
CA PHE A 610 -16.10 -25.90 11.52
C PHE A 610 -15.78 -27.03 10.53
N PRO A 611 -14.57 -27.62 10.56
CA PRO A 611 -14.14 -28.60 9.55
C PRO A 611 -14.98 -29.88 9.53
N GLY A 612 -15.38 -30.37 10.71
CA GLY A 612 -16.22 -31.57 10.85
C GLY A 612 -17.59 -31.40 10.22
N SER A 613 -18.12 -30.17 10.22
CA SER A 613 -19.36 -29.78 9.56
C SER A 613 -20.55 -30.68 9.94
N TRP A 614 -21.56 -30.71 9.08
CA TRP A 614 -22.76 -31.51 9.33
C TRP A 614 -22.47 -33.02 9.41
N SER A 615 -21.52 -33.53 8.63
CA SER A 615 -21.16 -34.96 8.65
C SER A 615 -20.64 -35.44 10.02
N ALA A 616 -19.85 -34.62 10.72
CA ALA A 616 -19.42 -34.89 12.07
C ALA A 616 -20.57 -34.70 13.07
N TRP A 617 -21.27 -33.55 12.98
CA TRP A 617 -22.39 -33.24 13.89
C TRP A 617 -23.51 -34.28 13.85
N SER A 618 -23.93 -34.67 12.64
CA SER A 618 -25.01 -35.66 12.47
C SER A 618 -24.62 -37.08 12.86
N SER A 619 -23.32 -37.37 12.96
CA SER A 619 -22.81 -38.69 13.40
C SER A 619 -22.80 -38.85 14.92
N ASP A 620 -22.87 -37.75 15.68
CA ASP A 620 -22.96 -37.80 17.14
C ASP A 620 -24.44 -37.79 17.58
N PRO A 621 -24.95 -38.92 18.17
CA PRO A 621 -26.35 -39.01 18.58
C PRO A 621 -26.70 -38.05 19.70
N ASP A 622 -25.74 -37.59 20.49
CA ASP A 622 -25.96 -36.71 21.64
C ASP A 622 -26.09 -35.22 21.24
N LEU A 623 -25.71 -34.87 20.02
CA LEU A 623 -25.83 -33.49 19.51
C LEU A 623 -27.25 -33.23 18.98
N PRO A 624 -27.86 -32.09 19.35
CA PRO A 624 -29.22 -31.72 18.94
C PRO A 624 -29.29 -31.34 17.45
N VAL A 625 -30.47 -31.59 16.84
CA VAL A 625 -30.77 -31.27 15.45
C VAL A 625 -32.06 -30.46 15.38
N ALA A 626 -32.07 -29.42 14.54
CA ALA A 626 -33.25 -28.64 14.21
C ALA A 626 -33.65 -28.86 12.74
N THR A 627 -34.96 -28.79 12.43
CA THR A 627 -35.54 -28.96 11.10
C THR A 627 -36.49 -27.83 10.67
N ALA A 628 -36.86 -26.90 11.60
CA ALA A 628 -37.69 -25.75 11.29
C ALA A 628 -36.83 -24.53 10.98
N ILE A 629 -37.34 -23.66 10.10
CA ILE A 629 -36.72 -22.34 9.87
C ILE A 629 -36.85 -21.57 11.20
N GLN A 630 -35.73 -21.27 11.85
CA GLN A 630 -35.70 -20.28 12.92
C GLN A 630 -35.56 -18.91 12.26
N GLU A 631 -36.49 -17.98 12.54
CA GLU A 631 -36.30 -16.58 12.16
C GLU A 631 -35.03 -16.05 12.83
N PRO A 632 -34.23 -15.24 12.16
CA PRO A 632 -33.04 -14.65 12.76
C PRO A 632 -33.44 -13.93 14.06
N HIS A 633 -32.73 -14.22 15.16
CA HIS A 633 -32.95 -13.52 16.43
C HIS A 633 -32.82 -12.02 16.19
N PRO A 634 -33.79 -11.20 16.63
CA PRO A 634 -33.59 -9.73 16.63
C PRO A 634 -32.35 -9.44 17.48
N PRO A 635 -31.54 -8.43 17.09
CA PRO A 635 -30.35 -8.08 17.84
C PRO A 635 -30.73 -7.84 19.31
N VAL A 636 -30.04 -8.52 20.23
CA VAL A 636 -30.22 -8.35 21.66
C VAL A 636 -30.00 -6.89 21.99
N ALA A 637 -31.08 -6.16 22.29
CA ALA A 637 -31.02 -4.80 22.77
C ALA A 637 -30.17 -4.79 24.05
N ARG A 638 -28.98 -4.24 23.99
CA ARG A 638 -28.18 -4.00 25.19
C ARG A 638 -28.94 -3.01 26.07
N GLU A 639 -29.38 -3.43 27.24
CA GLU A 639 -29.85 -2.53 28.29
C GLU A 639 -28.75 -1.49 28.53
N SER A 640 -29.08 -0.22 28.33
CA SER A 640 -28.21 0.89 28.69
C SER A 640 -27.96 0.85 30.20
N PRO A 641 -26.71 0.99 30.68
CA PRO A 641 -26.48 1.06 32.12
C PRO A 641 -27.25 2.24 32.71
N GLU A 642 -28.15 1.94 33.63
CA GLU A 642 -28.89 2.92 34.39
C GLU A 642 -27.94 3.95 35.02
N ARG A 643 -28.20 5.20 34.74
CA ARG A 643 -27.53 6.33 35.40
C ARG A 643 -27.82 6.23 36.91
N PHE A 644 -26.84 5.85 37.68
CA PHE A 644 -26.86 6.08 39.13
C PHE A 644 -27.04 7.58 39.39
N GLY A 645 -28.23 7.96 39.83
CA GLY A 645 -28.56 9.29 40.26
C GLY A 645 -27.73 9.68 41.47
N ALA A 646 -27.02 10.77 41.37
CA ALA A 646 -26.44 11.47 42.53
C ALA A 646 -27.58 11.96 43.44
N ARG A 647 -27.61 11.46 44.65
CA ARG A 647 -28.24 12.11 45.80
C ARG A 647 -27.19 12.26 46.89
N GLY A 648 -27.04 13.47 47.38
CA GLY A 648 -26.27 13.87 48.52
C GLY A 648 -25.32 15.00 48.22
#